data_61d9d6dee3ffaf6d57c2ebee55f87b9b
#
_entry.id   61d9d6dee3ffaf6d57c2ebee55f87b9b
#
_cell.length_a   1.000
_cell.length_b   1.000
_cell.length_c   1.000
_cell.angle_alpha   90.00
_cell.angle_beta   90.00
_cell.angle_gamma   90.00
#
_symmetry.space_group_name_H-M   'P 1'
#
loop_
_entity.id
_entity.type
_entity.pdbx_description
1 polymer ?
#
loop_
_entity_poly.entity_id
_entity_poly.type
_entity_poly.pdbx_seq_one_letter_code
_entity_poly.pdbx_strand_id
1 'polypeptide(L)'
;MRPPSVLPASRLHTALDPGRIPWENSGAVPLAPLGGRFQPRAMHALNLALQINTAGYNVYLSGEAGMGRSHMALGWLRQRARKSKTPPDLVYVHNFKDPDRPILLTFPAGQGKRFRHILQETIENIKKELRRRFEATTYAKAHAKLLKQFQRIRMRLLHKMNSLAEHKGFALDFDEEGALTMYPVLEGKRLSEEEFDRLDNTARFALKQRGDDLAQSMSGFMRQLNKAAESFRDDERGLEKSLMTQVLDALLAPVRNQFLKTCTVAGLEEYFTETREDILKNTEAFLPKDPQQPQSGEIHPSFAQESVFYRYEVNLFVDNSDLSGAPIVVEGHPTSVNLLGCVERESEMGALVTDFTLIRAGSLHRANGGFLVLHLEDILQHTNAWEGLLRALRSNRARIEDAEESSDSAVRTKGIMPVPLPLDLKVVLIGSEELYETLLVNDDRFAKQFRIKAQLNELAERSAANIRLYVRHLAGIIAEADLLVFDRSALAWLVDLGSRLCEDQRRLSLKFPRLREIMIEASAIARMRKLAKVDAAVLEEAWASRVWRANLAEEIFMEEYDRELIKVRTSGTAVGQVNGLSVTWYGDFEFGLPHSISCTVGVGNEGIIDLEREAELGGPIHTKAMMILKSYLTNLFARTKPLVLSGSLYFEQSYAGVEGDSASGAELVALVSALADVPVRLDLAFTGALSHAGQILPVGGVTRKVEGFYKVCARHGLTGT
;
A
#
# COMPACT_ATOMS: atom_id res chain seq x y z
N MET A 1 -65.64 12.78 -4.57
CA MET A 1 -64.20 12.80 -4.41
C MET A 1 -63.88 12.81 -2.93
N ARG A 2 -62.98 11.93 -2.46
CA ARG A 2 -62.48 12.11 -1.07
C ARG A 2 -61.62 13.39 -1.04
N PRO A 3 -61.79 14.26 0.01
CA PRO A 3 -60.96 15.42 0.11
C PRO A 3 -59.47 15.00 0.16
N PRO A 4 -58.55 15.81 -0.37
CA PRO A 4 -57.15 15.50 -0.31
C PRO A 4 -56.74 15.27 1.15
N SER A 5 -56.03 14.19 1.44
CA SER A 5 -55.57 13.87 2.77
C SER A 5 -54.46 14.84 3.16
N VAL A 6 -54.82 15.87 3.98
CA VAL A 6 -53.83 16.77 4.57
C VAL A 6 -53.02 16.01 5.61
N LEU A 7 -51.71 15.95 5.46
CA LEU A 7 -50.83 15.41 6.48
C LEU A 7 -50.58 16.46 7.58
N PRO A 8 -50.87 16.16 8.85
CA PRO A 8 -50.57 17.10 9.93
C PRO A 8 -49.05 17.28 10.06
N ALA A 9 -48.61 18.46 10.48
CA ALA A 9 -47.19 18.80 10.64
C ALA A 9 -46.41 17.77 11.50
N SER A 10 -47.08 17.19 12.50
CA SER A 10 -46.50 16.13 13.36
C SER A 10 -46.12 14.84 12.61
N ARG A 11 -46.62 14.63 11.39
CA ARG A 11 -46.24 13.48 10.52
C ARG A 11 -45.17 13.80 9.51
N LEU A 12 -44.80 15.07 9.36
CA LEU A 12 -43.74 15.50 8.45
C LEU A 12 -42.35 15.22 9.02
N HIS A 13 -42.23 15.16 10.36
CA HIS A 13 -40.98 14.86 11.05
C HIS A 13 -41.23 13.82 12.14
N THR A 14 -40.43 12.80 12.21
CA THR A 14 -40.46 11.79 13.28
C THR A 14 -39.32 12.04 14.25
N ALA A 15 -39.56 12.80 15.30
CA ALA A 15 -38.61 13.02 16.39
C ALA A 15 -38.55 11.80 17.30
N LEU A 16 -37.35 11.36 17.64
CA LEU A 16 -37.13 10.35 18.66
C LEU A 16 -37.27 10.98 20.05
N ASP A 17 -38.25 10.52 20.84
CA ASP A 17 -38.32 10.90 22.24
C ASP A 17 -37.04 10.47 22.97
N PRO A 18 -36.27 11.43 23.54
CA PRO A 18 -35.04 11.09 24.29
C PRO A 18 -35.29 10.08 25.42
N GLY A 19 -36.48 10.04 26.00
CA GLY A 19 -36.85 9.07 27.04
C GLY A 19 -36.79 7.60 26.60
N ARG A 20 -36.84 7.34 25.29
CA ARG A 20 -36.69 5.97 24.73
C ARG A 20 -35.25 5.49 24.69
N ILE A 21 -34.27 6.36 24.90
CA ILE A 21 -32.84 5.99 25.01
C ILE A 21 -32.59 5.61 26.48
N PRO A 22 -32.15 4.38 26.76
CA PRO A 22 -32.03 3.90 28.15
C PRO A 22 -30.85 4.49 28.93
N TRP A 23 -29.92 5.17 28.25
CA TRP A 23 -28.73 5.77 28.85
C TRP A 23 -28.84 7.28 28.96
N GLU A 24 -28.32 7.84 30.03
CA GLU A 24 -28.39 9.30 30.25
C GLU A 24 -27.46 10.10 29.33
N ASN A 25 -26.34 9.51 28.98
CA ASN A 25 -25.34 10.14 28.13
C ASN A 25 -24.47 9.09 27.45
N SER A 26 -23.63 9.52 26.52
CA SER A 26 -22.74 8.65 25.74
C SER A 26 -21.70 7.89 26.58
N GLY A 27 -21.29 8.45 27.74
CA GLY A 27 -20.33 7.78 28.64
C GLY A 27 -20.92 6.59 29.40
N ALA A 28 -22.25 6.58 29.59
CA ALA A 28 -22.98 5.46 30.22
C ALA A 28 -23.33 4.33 29.23
N VAL A 29 -23.10 4.51 27.93
CA VAL A 29 -23.47 3.55 26.89
C VAL A 29 -22.43 2.42 26.82
N PRO A 30 -22.83 1.15 26.97
CA PRO A 30 -21.89 0.04 26.77
C PRO A 30 -21.44 -0.01 25.32
N LEU A 31 -20.14 0.13 25.09
CA LEU A 31 -19.54 0.09 23.75
C LEU A 31 -19.80 -1.26 23.07
N ALA A 32 -20.13 -1.23 21.80
CA ALA A 32 -20.31 -2.42 20.98
C ALA A 32 -19.22 -2.51 19.93
N PRO A 33 -18.77 -3.73 19.58
CA PRO A 33 -17.90 -3.89 18.42
C PRO A 33 -18.57 -3.30 17.18
N LEU A 34 -17.76 -2.57 16.39
CA LEU A 34 -18.22 -1.92 15.17
C LEU A 34 -18.84 -2.88 14.16
N GLY A 35 -19.96 -2.53 13.60
CA GLY A 35 -20.45 -2.92 12.28
C GLY A 35 -21.19 -4.26 12.12
N GLY A 36 -20.92 -5.27 12.90
CA GLY A 36 -21.37 -6.64 12.56
C GLY A 36 -22.88 -6.83 12.41
N ARG A 37 -23.71 -6.15 13.20
CA ARG A 37 -25.19 -6.32 13.16
C ARG A 37 -25.87 -5.50 12.08
N PHE A 38 -25.28 -4.35 11.69
CA PHE A 38 -25.80 -3.55 10.58
C PHE A 38 -25.38 -4.07 9.21
N GLN A 39 -24.33 -4.90 9.16
CA GLN A 39 -23.71 -5.39 7.93
C GLN A 39 -23.73 -6.92 7.83
N PRO A 40 -24.89 -7.59 7.96
CA PRO A 40 -24.94 -9.05 8.05
C PRO A 40 -24.42 -9.76 6.78
N ARG A 41 -24.69 -9.18 5.61
CA ARG A 41 -24.22 -9.73 4.31
C ARG A 41 -22.71 -9.63 4.17
N ALA A 42 -22.14 -8.43 4.42
CA ALA A 42 -20.71 -8.23 4.37
C ALA A 42 -19.98 -9.10 5.39
N MET A 43 -20.50 -9.20 6.60
CA MET A 43 -19.94 -10.06 7.65
C MET A 43 -19.99 -11.55 7.28
N HIS A 44 -21.09 -12.00 6.68
CA HIS A 44 -21.17 -13.38 6.18
C HIS A 44 -20.13 -13.63 5.09
N ALA A 45 -20.01 -12.75 4.09
CA ALA A 45 -19.05 -12.85 3.01
C ALA A 45 -17.60 -12.86 3.53
N LEU A 46 -17.28 -11.94 4.44
CA LEU A 46 -15.97 -11.85 5.06
C LEU A 46 -15.64 -13.09 5.89
N ASN A 47 -16.57 -13.61 6.69
CA ASN A 47 -16.37 -14.85 7.46
C ASN A 47 -16.18 -16.07 6.55
N LEU A 48 -16.94 -16.15 5.46
CA LEU A 48 -16.79 -17.22 4.47
C LEU A 48 -15.41 -17.16 3.80
N ALA A 49 -14.97 -15.98 3.38
CA ALA A 49 -13.66 -15.80 2.75
C ALA A 49 -12.50 -16.30 3.62
N LEU A 50 -12.63 -16.15 4.95
CA LEU A 50 -11.60 -16.59 5.89
C LEU A 50 -11.57 -18.07 6.17
N GLN A 51 -12.65 -18.77 5.84
CA GLN A 51 -12.70 -20.23 5.98
C GLN A 51 -12.17 -20.94 4.72
N ILE A 52 -12.11 -20.20 3.60
CA ILE A 52 -11.64 -20.74 2.32
C ILE A 52 -10.15 -20.45 2.17
N ASN A 53 -9.30 -21.46 2.24
CA ASN A 53 -7.85 -21.32 2.04
C ASN A 53 -7.42 -21.47 0.56
N THR A 54 -8.37 -21.72 -0.34
CA THR A 54 -8.09 -21.88 -1.77
C THR A 54 -7.70 -20.53 -2.39
N ALA A 55 -6.70 -20.54 -3.26
CA ALA A 55 -6.29 -19.38 -4.03
C ALA A 55 -7.43 -18.80 -4.88
N GLY A 56 -7.44 -17.48 -5.10
CA GLY A 56 -8.47 -16.80 -5.86
C GLY A 56 -9.74 -16.45 -5.06
N TYR A 57 -9.80 -16.74 -3.78
CA TYR A 57 -10.89 -16.35 -2.87
C TYR A 57 -10.50 -15.15 -2.02
N ASN A 58 -9.95 -14.11 -2.68
CA ASN A 58 -9.76 -12.82 -2.05
C ASN A 58 -11.08 -12.04 -1.97
N VAL A 59 -11.08 -10.98 -1.18
CA VAL A 59 -12.30 -10.21 -0.87
C VAL A 59 -12.28 -8.87 -1.55
N TYR A 60 -13.39 -8.51 -2.16
CA TYR A 60 -13.70 -7.15 -2.53
C TYR A 60 -14.74 -6.58 -1.56
N LEU A 61 -14.37 -5.55 -0.80
CA LEU A 61 -15.28 -4.83 0.10
C LEU A 61 -15.85 -3.63 -0.64
N SER A 62 -17.12 -3.76 -1.03
CA SER A 62 -17.86 -2.76 -1.78
C SER A 62 -18.72 -1.89 -0.86
N GLY A 63 -18.79 -0.61 -1.12
CA GLY A 63 -19.68 0.35 -0.47
C GLY A 63 -19.41 1.77 -0.93
N GLU A 64 -20.36 2.66 -0.67
CA GLU A 64 -20.23 4.07 -0.98
C GLU A 64 -19.10 4.77 -0.21
N ALA A 65 -18.59 5.84 -0.80
CA ALA A 65 -17.65 6.73 -0.12
C ALA A 65 -18.27 7.27 1.19
N GLY A 66 -17.46 7.39 2.24
CA GLY A 66 -17.97 7.88 3.52
C GLY A 66 -18.73 6.85 4.37
N MET A 67 -18.64 5.55 4.06
CA MET A 67 -19.22 4.49 4.90
C MET A 67 -18.27 3.93 5.96
N GLY A 68 -17.02 4.40 6.00
CA GLY A 68 -16.02 3.86 6.91
C GLY A 68 -15.52 2.47 6.55
N ARG A 69 -15.49 2.14 5.25
CA ARG A 69 -15.07 0.84 4.68
C ARG A 69 -13.78 0.29 5.31
N SER A 70 -12.73 1.12 5.31
CA SER A 70 -11.41 0.75 5.82
C SER A 70 -11.42 0.49 7.33
N HIS A 71 -12.09 1.36 8.11
CA HIS A 71 -12.20 1.20 9.56
C HIS A 71 -12.91 -0.10 9.93
N MET A 72 -14.01 -0.42 9.22
CA MET A 72 -14.79 -1.64 9.44
C MET A 72 -13.98 -2.89 9.06
N ALA A 73 -13.31 -2.88 7.90
CA ALA A 73 -12.44 -3.96 7.46
C ALA A 73 -11.34 -4.22 8.49
N LEU A 74 -10.63 -3.18 8.91
CA LEU A 74 -9.54 -3.30 9.89
C LEU A 74 -10.02 -3.78 11.26
N GLY A 75 -11.13 -3.28 11.76
CA GLY A 75 -11.71 -3.72 13.02
C GLY A 75 -12.01 -5.22 13.03
N TRP A 76 -12.55 -5.71 11.93
CA TRP A 76 -12.86 -7.12 11.76
C TRP A 76 -11.61 -7.99 11.53
N LEU A 77 -10.67 -7.55 10.71
CA LEU A 77 -9.41 -8.26 10.47
C LEU A 77 -8.58 -8.38 11.75
N ARG A 78 -8.51 -7.31 12.59
CA ARG A 78 -7.82 -7.34 13.89
C ARG A 78 -8.38 -8.42 14.83
N GLN A 79 -9.70 -8.58 14.87
CA GLN A 79 -10.32 -9.61 15.70
C GLN A 79 -9.93 -11.02 15.23
N ARG A 80 -9.77 -11.23 13.94
CA ARG A 80 -9.38 -12.53 13.36
C ARG A 80 -7.89 -12.76 13.48
N ALA A 81 -7.08 -11.78 13.18
CA ALA A 81 -5.62 -11.85 13.21
C ALA A 81 -5.09 -12.28 14.59
N ARG A 82 -5.68 -11.75 15.68
CA ARG A 82 -5.35 -12.15 17.05
C ARG A 82 -5.57 -13.64 17.37
N LYS A 83 -6.41 -14.32 16.60
CA LYS A 83 -6.70 -15.76 16.78
C LYS A 83 -5.86 -16.64 15.84
N SER A 84 -5.12 -16.05 14.93
CA SER A 84 -4.28 -16.74 13.97
C SER A 84 -2.85 -16.88 14.50
N LYS A 85 -2.11 -17.85 13.98
CA LYS A 85 -0.68 -18.02 14.34
C LYS A 85 0.14 -16.88 13.74
N THR A 86 1.17 -16.45 14.47
CA THR A 86 2.17 -15.53 13.95
C THR A 86 3.02 -16.23 12.90
N PRO A 87 3.20 -15.66 11.69
CA PRO A 87 4.04 -16.24 10.67
C PRO A 87 5.53 -16.15 11.05
N PRO A 88 6.38 -16.97 10.42
CA PRO A 88 7.82 -17.00 10.67
C PRO A 88 8.51 -15.72 10.16
N ASP A 89 9.68 -15.41 10.75
CA ASP A 89 10.60 -14.42 10.19
C ASP A 89 11.26 -14.96 8.91
N LEU A 90 11.50 -14.09 7.95
CA LEU A 90 12.18 -14.41 6.71
C LEU A 90 13.54 -13.70 6.66
N VAL A 91 14.57 -14.45 6.36
CA VAL A 91 15.96 -13.99 6.42
C VAL A 91 16.70 -14.42 5.14
N TYR A 92 17.30 -13.48 4.43
CA TYR A 92 18.25 -13.80 3.37
C TYR A 92 19.67 -13.84 3.90
N VAL A 93 20.41 -14.84 3.45
CA VAL A 93 21.84 -15.00 3.70
C VAL A 93 22.59 -15.28 2.39
N HIS A 94 23.89 -15.03 2.39
CA HIS A 94 24.74 -15.26 1.23
C HIS A 94 24.74 -16.73 0.80
N ASN A 95 24.70 -16.95 -0.50
CA ASN A 95 24.88 -18.27 -1.11
C ASN A 95 26.31 -18.40 -1.64
N PHE A 96 27.14 -19.16 -0.96
CA PHE A 96 28.56 -19.33 -1.31
C PHE A 96 28.77 -20.13 -2.60
N LYS A 97 27.74 -20.88 -3.06
CA LYS A 97 27.78 -21.64 -4.34
C LYS A 97 27.34 -20.78 -5.54
N ASP A 98 26.34 -19.95 -5.34
CA ASP A 98 25.77 -19.10 -6.39
C ASP A 98 25.35 -17.73 -5.78
N PRO A 99 26.25 -16.74 -5.76
CA PRO A 99 25.99 -15.42 -5.16
C PRO A 99 24.78 -14.69 -5.72
N ASP A 100 24.41 -14.98 -6.98
CA ASP A 100 23.27 -14.36 -7.64
C ASP A 100 21.91 -14.89 -7.10
N ARG A 101 21.93 -16.00 -6.34
CA ARG A 101 20.74 -16.65 -5.75
C ARG A 101 20.84 -16.79 -4.25
N PRO A 102 20.56 -15.74 -3.48
CA PRO A 102 20.63 -15.77 -2.02
C PRO A 102 19.72 -16.84 -1.41
N ILE A 103 20.15 -17.40 -0.28
CA ILE A 103 19.42 -18.44 0.43
C ILE A 103 18.38 -17.78 1.34
N LEU A 104 17.13 -18.22 1.25
CA LEU A 104 16.05 -17.81 2.14
C LEU A 104 15.94 -18.79 3.31
N LEU A 105 16.18 -18.33 4.53
CA LEU A 105 15.99 -19.08 5.76
C LEU A 105 14.70 -18.62 6.44
N THR A 106 13.95 -19.58 7.00
CA THR A 106 12.66 -19.33 7.65
C THR A 106 12.77 -19.64 9.13
N PHE A 107 12.77 -18.62 9.98
CA PHE A 107 12.89 -18.74 11.42
C PHE A 107 11.53 -18.58 12.13
N PRO A 108 11.30 -19.19 13.28
CA PRO A 108 10.18 -18.81 14.14
C PRO A 108 10.20 -17.31 14.45
N ALA A 109 9.03 -16.69 14.63
CA ALA A 109 8.90 -15.25 14.87
C ALA A 109 9.83 -14.77 16.03
N GLY A 110 10.59 -13.71 15.79
CA GLY A 110 11.58 -13.13 16.68
C GLY A 110 12.95 -13.82 16.70
N GLN A 111 13.07 -15.04 16.14
CA GLN A 111 14.36 -15.74 16.10
C GLN A 111 15.26 -15.27 14.94
N GLY A 112 14.69 -14.75 13.85
CA GLY A 112 15.45 -14.16 12.74
C GLY A 112 16.22 -12.91 13.18
N LYS A 113 15.59 -12.03 13.93
CA LYS A 113 16.23 -10.85 14.52
C LYS A 113 17.36 -11.23 15.48
N ARG A 114 17.12 -12.25 16.31
CA ARG A 114 18.13 -12.79 17.23
C ARG A 114 19.30 -13.43 16.48
N PHE A 115 19.01 -14.18 15.41
CA PHE A 115 20.03 -14.79 14.55
C PHE A 115 20.94 -13.73 13.93
N ARG A 116 20.37 -12.67 13.34
CA ARG A 116 21.13 -11.55 12.79
C ARG A 116 22.08 -10.95 13.82
N HIS A 117 21.57 -10.64 15.02
CA HIS A 117 22.37 -10.00 16.06
C HIS A 117 23.52 -10.90 16.54
N ILE A 118 23.21 -12.16 16.84
CA ILE A 118 24.22 -13.11 17.37
C ILE A 118 25.29 -13.43 16.30
N LEU A 119 24.88 -13.62 15.04
CA LEU A 119 25.85 -13.91 13.98
C LEU A 119 26.77 -12.71 13.74
N GLN A 120 26.23 -11.51 13.66
CA GLN A 120 27.01 -10.28 13.51
C GLN A 120 28.02 -10.11 14.66
N GLU A 121 27.57 -10.29 15.90
CA GLU A 121 28.46 -10.25 17.08
C GLU A 121 29.53 -11.34 17.01
N THR A 122 29.16 -12.54 16.57
CA THR A 122 30.10 -13.67 16.43
C THR A 122 31.18 -13.40 15.39
N ILE A 123 30.81 -12.85 14.22
CA ILE A 123 31.79 -12.49 13.19
C ILE A 123 32.76 -11.41 13.69
N GLU A 124 32.25 -10.39 14.38
CA GLU A 124 33.11 -9.36 14.99
C GLU A 124 34.03 -9.95 16.07
N ASN A 125 33.57 -10.88 16.89
CA ASN A 125 34.37 -11.57 17.86
C ASN A 125 35.42 -12.48 17.19
N ILE A 126 35.12 -13.13 16.11
CA ILE A 126 36.06 -13.90 15.29
C ILE A 126 37.16 -12.98 14.77
N LYS A 127 36.85 -11.83 14.19
CA LYS A 127 37.82 -10.84 13.70
C LYS A 127 38.77 -10.40 14.82
N LYS A 128 38.21 -10.05 15.99
CA LYS A 128 38.99 -9.61 17.15
C LYS A 128 39.89 -10.71 17.73
N GLU A 129 39.35 -11.92 17.89
CA GLU A 129 40.11 -13.04 18.46
C GLU A 129 41.20 -13.53 17.51
N LEU A 130 40.95 -13.57 16.18
CA LEU A 130 41.95 -13.89 15.20
C LEU A 130 43.11 -12.88 15.25
N ARG A 131 42.82 -11.57 15.20
CA ARG A 131 43.83 -10.53 15.30
C ARG A 131 44.68 -10.73 16.57
N ARG A 132 44.03 -10.93 17.72
CA ARG A 132 44.71 -11.17 19.01
C ARG A 132 45.61 -12.40 18.96
N ARG A 133 45.19 -13.49 18.32
CA ARG A 133 45.98 -14.73 18.26
C ARG A 133 47.11 -14.69 17.25
N PHE A 134 46.97 -13.98 16.17
CA PHE A 134 48.04 -13.73 15.22
C PHE A 134 49.12 -12.81 15.79
N GLU A 135 48.79 -11.85 16.64
CA GLU A 135 49.69 -10.99 17.34
C GLU A 135 50.33 -11.65 18.61
N ALA A 136 49.81 -12.80 19.05
CA ALA A 136 50.23 -13.45 20.26
C ALA A 136 51.66 -14.09 20.09
N THR A 137 52.41 -14.06 21.18
CA THR A 137 53.79 -14.64 21.27
C THR A 137 53.84 -16.12 20.93
N THR A 138 52.75 -16.87 21.08
CA THR A 138 52.63 -18.29 20.73
C THR A 138 52.71 -18.50 19.23
N TYR A 139 51.97 -17.71 18.45
CA TYR A 139 52.00 -17.75 16.97
C TYR A 139 53.36 -17.27 16.46
N ALA A 140 53.87 -16.12 17.00
CA ALA A 140 55.17 -15.60 16.61
C ALA A 140 56.31 -16.59 16.86
N LYS A 141 56.28 -17.34 17.98
CA LYS A 141 57.27 -18.42 18.23
C LYS A 141 57.16 -19.58 17.27
N ALA A 142 55.90 -20.02 16.95
CA ALA A 142 55.69 -21.10 16.00
C ALA A 142 56.16 -20.73 14.56
N HIS A 143 55.78 -19.54 14.10
CA HIS A 143 56.21 -18.99 12.84
C HIS A 143 57.71 -18.79 12.74
N ALA A 144 58.33 -18.20 13.80
CA ALA A 144 59.78 -18.07 13.87
C ALA A 144 60.55 -19.40 13.84
N LYS A 145 59.93 -20.47 14.38
CA LYS A 145 60.49 -21.82 14.31
C LYS A 145 60.48 -22.35 12.84
N LEU A 146 59.38 -22.20 12.14
CA LEU A 146 59.25 -22.58 10.73
C LEU A 146 60.23 -21.76 9.88
N LEU A 147 60.30 -20.45 10.09
CA LEU A 147 61.20 -19.57 9.37
C LEU A 147 62.69 -19.96 9.59
N LYS A 148 63.07 -20.25 10.85
CA LYS A 148 64.42 -20.74 11.15
C LYS A 148 64.74 -22.06 10.47
N GLN A 149 63.78 -22.97 10.40
CA GLN A 149 63.98 -24.24 9.69
C GLN A 149 64.20 -24.00 8.18
N PHE A 150 63.39 -23.16 7.57
CA PHE A 150 63.55 -22.78 6.16
C PHE A 150 64.89 -22.08 5.92
N GLN A 151 65.27 -21.09 6.76
CA GLN A 151 66.53 -20.40 6.65
C GLN A 151 67.73 -21.35 6.77
N ARG A 152 67.67 -22.34 7.67
CA ARG A 152 68.72 -23.36 7.79
C ARG A 152 68.85 -24.21 6.49
N ILE A 153 67.74 -24.61 5.92
CA ILE A 153 67.71 -25.37 4.64
C ILE A 153 68.26 -24.49 3.51
N ARG A 154 67.78 -23.25 3.42
CA ARG A 154 68.22 -22.26 2.42
C ARG A 154 69.73 -22.02 2.55
N MET A 155 70.25 -21.73 3.73
CA MET A 155 71.67 -21.47 3.96
C MET A 155 72.54 -22.70 3.60
N ARG A 156 72.08 -23.91 3.95
CA ARG A 156 72.79 -25.15 3.60
C ARG A 156 72.86 -25.36 2.11
N LEU A 157 71.76 -25.11 1.39
CA LEU A 157 71.71 -25.23 -0.07
C LEU A 157 72.55 -24.12 -0.69
N LEU A 158 72.50 -22.89 -0.29
CA LEU A 158 73.31 -21.78 -0.79
C LEU A 158 74.80 -22.04 -0.54
N HIS A 159 75.18 -22.54 0.64
CA HIS A 159 76.57 -22.87 0.93
C HIS A 159 77.06 -24.00 0.02
N LYS A 160 76.27 -25.06 -0.23
CA LYS A 160 76.60 -26.12 -1.19
C LYS A 160 76.74 -25.60 -2.64
N MET A 161 75.88 -24.68 -3.02
CA MET A 161 75.93 -24.03 -4.34
C MET A 161 77.21 -23.23 -4.49
N ASN A 162 77.57 -22.39 -3.53
CA ASN A 162 78.80 -21.59 -3.52
C ASN A 162 80.02 -22.47 -3.55
N SER A 163 80.13 -23.49 -2.67
CA SER A 163 81.27 -24.38 -2.64
C SER A 163 81.46 -25.14 -3.99
N LEU A 164 80.38 -25.55 -4.64
CA LEU A 164 80.47 -26.21 -5.96
C LEU A 164 80.88 -25.21 -7.04
N ALA A 165 80.41 -23.96 -6.98
CA ALA A 165 80.77 -22.91 -7.92
C ALA A 165 82.29 -22.58 -7.79
N GLU A 166 82.73 -22.33 -6.55
CA GLU A 166 84.16 -22.09 -6.22
C GLU A 166 85.07 -23.24 -6.71
N HIS A 167 84.67 -24.49 -6.45
CA HIS A 167 85.43 -25.66 -6.89
C HIS A 167 85.53 -25.78 -8.45
N LYS A 168 84.55 -25.24 -9.17
CA LYS A 168 84.55 -25.20 -10.65
C LYS A 168 85.13 -23.89 -11.20
N GLY A 169 85.58 -22.96 -10.34
CA GLY A 169 86.18 -21.68 -10.71
C GLY A 169 85.18 -20.59 -11.09
N PHE A 170 84.01 -20.60 -10.45
CA PHE A 170 82.94 -19.56 -10.62
C PHE A 170 82.56 -18.94 -9.32
N ALA A 171 82.15 -17.65 -9.34
CA ALA A 171 81.43 -16.95 -8.26
C ALA A 171 79.96 -16.81 -8.62
N LEU A 172 79.16 -16.99 -7.63
CA LEU A 172 77.70 -16.81 -7.73
C LEU A 172 77.29 -15.44 -7.20
N ASP A 173 76.38 -14.80 -7.91
CA ASP A 173 75.74 -13.60 -7.44
C ASP A 173 74.18 -13.70 -7.58
N PHE A 174 73.43 -13.16 -6.66
CA PHE A 174 71.97 -13.17 -6.73
C PHE A 174 71.53 -11.71 -6.89
N ASP A 175 70.73 -11.43 -7.88
CA ASP A 175 70.13 -10.13 -8.02
C ASP A 175 68.97 -9.94 -7.01
N GLU A 176 68.41 -8.74 -7.01
CA GLU A 176 67.30 -8.39 -6.09
C GLU A 176 66.02 -9.20 -6.43
N GLU A 177 65.89 -9.71 -7.64
CA GLU A 177 64.77 -10.55 -8.10
C GLU A 177 65.02 -12.05 -7.86
N GLY A 178 66.19 -12.44 -7.36
CA GLY A 178 66.58 -13.82 -7.02
C GLY A 178 67.09 -14.61 -8.22
N ALA A 179 67.36 -13.97 -9.35
CA ALA A 179 68.00 -14.63 -10.48
C ALA A 179 69.50 -14.86 -10.19
N LEU A 180 69.96 -16.05 -10.56
CA LEU A 180 71.35 -16.52 -10.29
C LEU A 180 72.22 -16.16 -11.47
N THR A 181 73.22 -15.31 -11.21
CA THR A 181 74.27 -14.99 -12.21
C THR A 181 75.62 -15.65 -11.82
N MET A 182 76.32 -16.25 -12.77
CA MET A 182 77.59 -16.97 -12.58
C MET A 182 78.68 -16.19 -13.28
N TYR A 183 79.69 -15.84 -12.54
CA TYR A 183 80.91 -15.17 -13.08
C TYR A 183 82.15 -16.12 -12.99
N PRO A 184 82.88 -16.34 -14.10
CA PRO A 184 84.12 -17.08 -14.05
C PRO A 184 85.13 -16.33 -13.17
N VAL A 185 85.94 -17.09 -12.38
CA VAL A 185 86.98 -16.57 -11.49
C VAL A 185 88.27 -17.16 -11.91
N LEU A 186 89.29 -16.32 -12.26
CA LEU A 186 90.69 -16.73 -12.56
C LEU A 186 91.60 -16.00 -11.56
N GLU A 187 92.56 -16.70 -10.95
CA GLU A 187 93.50 -16.18 -9.95
C GLU A 187 92.88 -15.35 -8.85
N GLY A 188 91.63 -15.71 -8.41
CA GLY A 188 90.90 -15.03 -7.31
C GLY A 188 90.15 -13.77 -7.71
N LYS A 189 90.15 -13.36 -9.00
CA LYS A 189 89.42 -12.22 -9.53
C LYS A 189 88.26 -12.66 -10.40
N ARG A 190 87.09 -11.96 -10.28
CA ARG A 190 85.97 -12.15 -11.23
C ARG A 190 86.41 -11.62 -12.58
N LEU A 191 86.23 -12.41 -13.68
CA LEU A 191 86.45 -11.97 -15.04
C LEU A 191 85.27 -11.18 -15.54
N SER A 192 85.58 -9.99 -16.16
CA SER A 192 84.55 -9.24 -16.91
C SER A 192 84.34 -9.92 -18.29
N GLU A 193 83.21 -9.58 -18.95
CA GLU A 193 82.94 -10.08 -20.33
C GLU A 193 84.08 -9.78 -21.30
N GLU A 194 84.70 -8.57 -21.21
CA GLU A 194 85.84 -8.22 -22.07
C GLU A 194 87.09 -9.00 -21.74
N GLU A 195 87.35 -9.34 -20.50
CA GLU A 195 88.49 -10.15 -20.04
C GLU A 195 88.28 -11.62 -20.43
N PHE A 196 87.09 -12.12 -20.40
CA PHE A 196 86.71 -13.48 -20.88
C PHE A 196 86.92 -13.62 -22.38
N ASP A 197 86.61 -12.58 -23.19
CA ASP A 197 86.77 -12.57 -24.62
C ASP A 197 88.22 -12.48 -25.05
N ARG A 198 89.16 -12.06 -24.22
CA ARG A 198 90.61 -12.03 -24.45
C ARG A 198 91.30 -13.33 -24.11
N LEU A 199 90.59 -14.30 -23.52
CA LEU A 199 91.22 -15.65 -23.24
C LEU A 199 91.42 -16.46 -24.52
N ASP A 200 92.47 -17.34 -24.50
CA ASP A 200 92.72 -18.29 -25.57
C ASP A 200 91.51 -19.22 -25.82
N ASN A 201 91.32 -19.58 -27.09
CA ASN A 201 90.11 -20.34 -27.48
C ASN A 201 89.97 -21.67 -26.74
N THR A 202 91.06 -22.33 -26.35
CA THR A 202 91.06 -23.57 -25.58
C THR A 202 90.63 -23.35 -24.13
N ALA A 203 91.11 -22.25 -23.49
CA ALA A 203 90.70 -21.87 -22.14
C ALA A 203 89.26 -21.42 -22.09
N ARG A 204 88.82 -20.65 -23.11
CA ARG A 204 87.38 -20.19 -23.21
C ARG A 204 86.41 -21.37 -23.36
N PHE A 205 86.78 -22.35 -24.22
CA PHE A 205 85.94 -23.56 -24.41
C PHE A 205 85.90 -24.40 -23.15
N ALA A 206 87.00 -24.58 -22.44
CA ALA A 206 87.04 -25.32 -21.18
C ALA A 206 86.20 -24.60 -20.05
N LEU A 207 86.29 -23.29 -19.96
CA LEU A 207 85.50 -22.52 -19.04
C LEU A 207 84.01 -22.57 -19.38
N LYS A 208 83.65 -22.50 -20.68
CA LYS A 208 82.23 -22.58 -21.12
C LYS A 208 81.63 -23.95 -20.78
N GLN A 209 82.37 -25.04 -21.07
CA GLN A 209 81.95 -26.40 -20.74
C GLN A 209 81.78 -26.61 -19.23
N ARG A 210 82.72 -26.08 -18.41
CA ARG A 210 82.55 -26.11 -16.96
C ARG A 210 81.39 -25.26 -16.46
N GLY A 211 81.10 -24.14 -17.14
CA GLY A 211 79.95 -23.28 -16.88
C GLY A 211 78.61 -23.98 -17.17
N ASP A 212 78.54 -24.69 -18.32
CA ASP A 212 77.34 -25.44 -18.71
C ASP A 212 77.10 -26.61 -17.75
N ASP A 213 78.10 -27.33 -17.32
CA ASP A 213 78.05 -28.38 -16.30
C ASP A 213 77.62 -27.79 -14.92
N LEU A 214 78.11 -26.60 -14.60
CA LEU A 214 77.72 -25.91 -13.39
C LEU A 214 76.28 -25.47 -13.47
N ALA A 215 75.84 -24.89 -14.55
CA ALA A 215 74.46 -24.47 -14.78
C ALA A 215 73.45 -25.63 -14.62
N GLN A 216 73.80 -26.82 -15.18
CA GLN A 216 73.01 -28.03 -15.01
C GLN A 216 72.93 -28.48 -13.56
N SER A 217 74.03 -28.41 -12.81
CA SER A 217 74.06 -28.69 -11.35
C SER A 217 73.26 -27.67 -10.56
N MET A 218 73.41 -26.38 -10.88
CA MET A 218 72.65 -25.28 -10.23
C MET A 218 71.13 -25.40 -10.41
N SER A 219 70.64 -25.81 -11.59
CA SER A 219 69.25 -26.07 -11.85
C SER A 219 68.65 -27.11 -10.90
N GLY A 220 69.43 -28.07 -10.46
CA GLY A 220 69.08 -29.07 -9.45
C GLY A 220 68.92 -28.47 -8.04
N PHE A 221 69.84 -27.60 -7.67
CA PHE A 221 69.78 -26.88 -6.35
C PHE A 221 68.66 -25.86 -6.34
N MET A 222 68.45 -25.15 -7.45
CA MET A 222 67.31 -24.19 -7.53
C MET A 222 65.96 -24.92 -7.40
N ARG A 223 65.79 -26.08 -8.02
CA ARG A 223 64.59 -26.92 -7.81
C ARG A 223 64.42 -27.33 -6.34
N GLN A 224 65.51 -27.67 -5.62
CA GLN A 224 65.43 -28.00 -4.21
C GLN A 224 65.08 -26.77 -3.35
N LEU A 225 65.64 -25.60 -3.71
CA LEU A 225 65.33 -24.34 -3.04
C LEU A 225 63.85 -23.96 -3.23
N ASN A 226 63.34 -24.02 -4.43
CA ASN A 226 61.93 -23.76 -4.74
C ASN A 226 61.00 -24.74 -3.97
N LYS A 227 61.36 -26.03 -3.96
CA LYS A 227 60.58 -27.03 -3.20
C LYS A 227 60.60 -26.76 -1.67
N ALA A 228 61.74 -26.28 -1.13
CA ALA A 228 61.81 -25.90 0.24
C ALA A 228 60.97 -24.64 0.56
N ALA A 229 60.93 -23.69 -0.38
CA ALA A 229 60.08 -22.50 -0.28
C ALA A 229 58.61 -22.87 -0.37
N GLU A 230 58.22 -23.77 -1.25
CA GLU A 230 56.85 -24.30 -1.35
C GLU A 230 56.43 -25.00 -0.04
N SER A 231 57.32 -25.89 0.47
CA SER A 231 57.05 -26.59 1.74
C SER A 231 56.89 -25.60 2.92
N PHE A 232 57.70 -24.56 2.95
CA PHE A 232 57.54 -23.50 4.00
C PHE A 232 56.20 -22.79 3.90
N ARG A 233 55.78 -22.39 2.68
CA ARG A 233 54.48 -21.76 2.45
C ARG A 233 53.30 -22.68 2.84
N ASP A 234 53.44 -23.99 2.54
CA ASP A 234 52.43 -24.98 2.91
C ASP A 234 52.35 -25.17 4.43
N ASP A 235 53.50 -25.23 5.12
CA ASP A 235 53.55 -25.32 6.60
C ASP A 235 53.02 -24.07 7.25
N GLU A 236 53.31 -22.87 6.72
CA GLU A 236 52.80 -21.58 7.19
C GLU A 236 51.26 -21.53 7.01
N ARG A 237 50.74 -21.84 5.84
CA ARG A 237 49.30 -21.96 5.58
C ARG A 237 48.62 -22.99 6.51
N GLY A 238 49.33 -24.11 6.77
CA GLY A 238 48.86 -25.14 7.70
C GLY A 238 48.72 -24.62 9.14
N LEU A 239 49.71 -23.84 9.59
CA LEU A 239 49.70 -23.19 10.90
C LEU A 239 48.54 -22.17 11.01
N GLU A 240 48.38 -21.32 10.02
CA GLU A 240 47.29 -20.32 9.98
C GLU A 240 45.94 -21.00 10.00
N LYS A 241 45.73 -22.00 9.11
CA LYS A 241 44.48 -22.76 9.02
C LYS A 241 44.16 -23.51 10.33
N SER A 242 45.16 -24.04 11.03
CA SER A 242 44.98 -24.69 12.32
C SER A 242 44.49 -23.71 13.36
N LEU A 243 45.08 -22.51 13.44
CA LEU A 243 44.69 -21.44 14.35
C LEU A 243 43.31 -20.94 14.08
N MET A 244 42.96 -20.66 12.82
CA MET A 244 41.64 -20.28 12.40
C MET A 244 40.56 -21.33 12.74
N THR A 245 40.88 -22.61 12.48
CA THR A 245 39.99 -23.72 12.82
C THR A 245 39.67 -23.71 14.32
N GLN A 246 40.69 -23.55 15.18
CA GLN A 246 40.46 -23.49 16.61
C GLN A 246 39.57 -22.31 17.06
N VAL A 247 39.72 -21.12 16.44
CA VAL A 247 38.89 -19.95 16.74
C VAL A 247 37.44 -20.17 16.25
N LEU A 248 37.29 -20.70 15.05
CA LEU A 248 35.95 -20.99 14.49
C LEU A 248 35.23 -22.06 15.31
N ASP A 249 35.90 -23.12 15.71
CA ASP A 249 35.32 -24.16 16.57
C ASP A 249 34.95 -23.63 17.97
N ALA A 250 35.68 -22.65 18.46
CA ALA A 250 35.38 -22.02 19.76
C ALA A 250 34.22 -21.03 19.69
N LEU A 251 34.07 -20.25 18.61
CA LEU A 251 33.12 -19.15 18.53
C LEU A 251 31.89 -19.46 17.63
N LEU A 252 32.08 -20.07 16.47
CA LEU A 252 30.99 -20.33 15.53
C LEU A 252 30.22 -21.63 15.84
N ALA A 253 30.89 -22.69 16.29
CA ALA A 253 30.24 -23.95 16.58
C ALA A 253 29.19 -23.90 17.71
N PRO A 254 29.41 -23.15 18.82
CA PRO A 254 28.39 -22.98 19.86
C PRO A 254 27.13 -22.29 19.32
N VAL A 255 27.28 -21.25 18.49
CA VAL A 255 26.16 -20.52 17.88
C VAL A 255 25.37 -21.44 16.95
N ARG A 256 26.07 -22.17 16.06
CA ARG A 256 25.44 -23.20 15.22
C ARG A 256 24.61 -24.18 16.05
N ASN A 257 25.23 -24.76 17.09
CA ASN A 257 24.59 -25.78 17.93
C ASN A 257 23.38 -25.19 18.71
N GLN A 258 23.45 -23.91 19.12
CA GLN A 258 22.35 -23.22 19.78
C GLN A 258 21.14 -23.13 18.84
N PHE A 259 21.33 -22.63 17.61
CA PHE A 259 20.24 -22.45 16.67
C PHE A 259 19.68 -23.78 16.12
N LEU A 260 20.51 -24.77 15.85
CA LEU A 260 20.08 -26.10 15.43
C LEU A 260 19.26 -26.85 16.50
N LYS A 261 19.54 -26.59 17.80
CA LYS A 261 18.73 -27.15 18.91
C LYS A 261 17.43 -26.40 19.15
N THR A 262 17.42 -25.09 18.90
CA THR A 262 16.26 -24.23 19.23
C THR A 262 15.28 -24.12 18.09
N CYS A 263 15.75 -24.17 16.84
CA CYS A 263 14.97 -23.94 15.65
C CYS A 263 15.22 -25.04 14.61
N THR A 264 14.13 -25.57 14.03
CA THR A 264 14.23 -26.45 12.86
C THR A 264 14.12 -25.58 11.61
N VAL A 265 15.28 -25.14 11.09
CA VAL A 265 15.37 -24.28 9.91
C VAL A 265 16.08 -25.02 8.80
N ALA A 266 15.39 -25.23 7.70
CA ALA A 266 15.97 -25.92 6.53
C ALA A 266 17.13 -25.09 5.93
N GLY A 267 18.25 -25.75 5.61
CA GLY A 267 19.44 -25.11 5.03
C GLY A 267 20.37 -24.37 6.02
N LEU A 268 19.98 -24.24 7.30
CA LEU A 268 20.80 -23.52 8.28
C LEU A 268 22.13 -24.23 8.60
N GLU A 269 22.12 -25.54 8.70
CA GLU A 269 23.34 -26.31 8.95
C GLU A 269 24.33 -26.23 7.79
N GLU A 270 23.80 -26.30 6.56
CA GLU A 270 24.58 -26.15 5.33
C GLU A 270 25.21 -24.75 5.26
N TYR A 271 24.43 -23.71 5.55
CA TYR A 271 24.92 -22.33 5.61
C TYR A 271 26.08 -22.15 6.61
N PHE A 272 25.98 -22.67 7.81
CA PHE A 272 27.06 -22.59 8.78
C PHE A 272 28.32 -23.34 8.33
N THR A 273 28.16 -24.47 7.64
CA THR A 273 29.26 -25.25 7.11
C THR A 273 29.98 -24.48 6.00
N GLU A 274 29.22 -23.91 5.07
CA GLU A 274 29.75 -23.09 3.95
C GLU A 274 30.40 -21.80 4.48
N THR A 275 29.79 -21.13 5.45
CA THR A 275 30.39 -19.96 6.13
C THR A 275 31.74 -20.29 6.74
N ARG A 276 31.86 -21.42 7.45
CA ARG A 276 33.12 -21.88 8.02
C ARG A 276 34.17 -22.15 6.97
N GLU A 277 33.80 -22.81 5.86
CA GLU A 277 34.70 -23.10 4.76
C GLU A 277 35.17 -21.84 4.05
N ASP A 278 34.26 -20.87 3.81
CA ASP A 278 34.59 -19.61 3.15
C ASP A 278 35.56 -18.76 4.02
N ILE A 279 35.34 -18.69 5.31
CA ILE A 279 36.29 -18.02 6.25
C ILE A 279 37.66 -18.67 6.18
N LEU A 280 37.73 -20.02 6.12
CA LEU A 280 39.00 -20.75 6.00
C LEU A 280 39.70 -20.57 4.65
N LYS A 281 38.94 -20.29 3.59
CA LYS A 281 39.48 -19.98 2.25
C LYS A 281 39.98 -18.54 2.15
N ASN A 282 39.30 -17.60 2.81
CA ASN A 282 39.61 -16.18 2.77
C ASN A 282 40.42 -15.71 3.98
N THR A 283 41.40 -16.50 4.43
CA THR A 283 42.22 -16.25 5.61
C THR A 283 42.87 -14.85 5.58
N GLU A 284 43.32 -14.40 4.44
CA GLU A 284 44.00 -13.10 4.24
C GLU A 284 43.14 -11.90 4.62
N ALA A 285 41.82 -11.99 4.47
CA ALA A 285 40.90 -10.91 4.86
C ALA A 285 40.83 -10.71 6.39
N PHE A 286 41.17 -11.75 7.16
CA PHE A 286 41.13 -11.74 8.65
C PHE A 286 42.50 -11.49 9.29
N LEU A 287 43.59 -11.47 8.50
CA LEU A 287 44.93 -11.22 8.99
C LEU A 287 45.17 -9.74 9.28
N PRO A 288 45.97 -9.38 10.33
CA PRO A 288 46.43 -8.03 10.51
C PRO A 288 47.32 -7.62 9.31
N LYS A 289 47.10 -6.43 8.78
CA LYS A 289 47.99 -5.90 7.72
C LYS A 289 49.34 -5.53 8.32
N ASP A 290 50.41 -5.92 7.64
CA ASP A 290 51.77 -5.46 7.96
C ASP A 290 51.89 -3.96 7.56
N PRO A 291 52.22 -3.07 8.52
CA PRO A 291 52.32 -1.64 8.26
C PRO A 291 53.45 -1.27 7.28
N GLN A 292 54.35 -2.23 6.92
CA GLN A 292 55.56 -1.97 6.17
C GLN A 292 55.51 -2.44 4.72
N GLN A 293 54.42 -3.04 4.22
CA GLN A 293 54.30 -3.34 2.80
C GLN A 293 54.00 -2.07 2.01
N PRO A 294 54.85 -1.68 1.03
CA PRO A 294 54.55 -0.54 0.17
C PRO A 294 53.24 -0.79 -0.60
N GLN A 295 52.31 0.13 -0.48
CA GLN A 295 51.09 0.14 -1.29
C GLN A 295 51.48 0.29 -2.75
N SER A 296 51.56 -0.82 -3.48
CA SER A 296 51.56 -0.79 -4.94
C SER A 296 50.20 -0.13 -5.34
N GLY A 297 50.29 1.07 -5.91
CA GLY A 297 49.18 1.87 -6.32
C GLY A 297 48.26 1.06 -7.21
N GLU A 298 47.02 0.98 -6.72
CA GLU A 298 45.75 0.89 -7.42
C GLU A 298 44.74 0.28 -6.47
N ILE A 299 43.71 1.08 -6.11
CA ILE A 299 42.53 0.77 -5.26
C ILE A 299 42.85 0.82 -3.76
N HIS A 300 42.18 1.73 -3.04
CA HIS A 300 42.23 1.85 -1.58
C HIS A 300 42.01 0.49 -0.89
N PRO A 301 43.00 -0.04 -0.13
CA PRO A 301 42.94 -1.40 0.41
C PRO A 301 41.85 -1.60 1.49
N SER A 302 41.26 -0.54 2.01
CA SER A 302 40.13 -0.59 2.95
C SER A 302 38.83 -1.08 2.29
N PHE A 303 38.55 -0.69 1.07
CA PHE A 303 37.35 -1.09 0.33
C PHE A 303 37.34 -2.57 -0.05
N ALA A 304 38.45 -3.11 -0.51
CA ALA A 304 38.52 -4.52 -0.89
C ALA A 304 38.36 -5.50 0.29
N GLN A 305 38.69 -5.08 1.51
CA GLN A 305 38.49 -5.90 2.72
C GLN A 305 37.09 -5.77 3.30
N GLU A 306 36.51 -4.59 3.31
CA GLU A 306 35.10 -4.39 3.72
C GLU A 306 34.17 -5.13 2.74
N SER A 307 34.51 -5.18 1.46
CA SER A 307 33.74 -5.91 0.44
C SER A 307 33.67 -7.43 0.64
N VAL A 308 34.53 -8.04 1.45
CA VAL A 308 34.46 -9.49 1.72
C VAL A 308 33.49 -9.81 2.86
N PHE A 309 33.36 -8.93 3.86
CA PHE A 309 32.58 -9.22 5.08
C PHE A 309 31.07 -9.15 4.90
N TYR A 310 30.54 -8.47 3.85
CA TYR A 310 29.11 -8.48 3.54
C TYR A 310 28.54 -9.91 3.39
N ARG A 311 29.37 -10.88 2.96
CA ARG A 311 28.95 -12.29 2.79
C ARG A 311 28.46 -12.94 4.08
N TYR A 312 28.90 -12.43 5.22
CA TYR A 312 28.53 -12.94 6.55
C TYR A 312 27.42 -12.11 7.20
N GLU A 313 26.92 -11.09 6.50
CA GLU A 313 25.77 -10.31 6.95
C GLU A 313 24.47 -11.09 6.82
N VAL A 314 23.45 -10.61 7.51
CA VAL A 314 22.12 -11.21 7.54
C VAL A 314 21.10 -10.16 7.19
N ASN A 315 20.41 -10.32 6.06
CA ASN A 315 19.29 -9.48 5.70
C ASN A 315 18.00 -10.02 6.35
N LEU A 316 17.52 -9.36 7.38
CA LEU A 316 16.22 -9.64 8.00
C LEU A 316 15.13 -9.07 7.08
N PHE A 317 14.69 -9.88 6.13
CA PHE A 317 13.77 -9.49 5.05
C PHE A 317 12.36 -9.22 5.56
N VAL A 318 11.83 -10.07 6.45
CA VAL A 318 10.55 -9.85 7.14
C VAL A 318 10.74 -10.15 8.62
N ASP A 319 10.47 -9.15 9.46
CA ASP A 319 10.51 -9.23 10.93
C ASP A 319 9.08 -9.32 11.49
N ASN A 320 8.75 -10.43 12.11
CA ASN A 320 7.46 -10.67 12.75
C ASN A 320 7.58 -10.73 14.30
N SER A 321 8.68 -10.23 14.86
CA SER A 321 8.96 -10.30 16.31
C SER A 321 7.92 -9.60 17.18
N ASP A 322 7.34 -8.50 16.68
CA ASP A 322 6.38 -7.67 17.43
C ASP A 322 4.92 -8.12 17.24
N LEU A 323 4.68 -9.14 16.43
CA LEU A 323 3.35 -9.63 16.14
C LEU A 323 2.85 -10.63 17.19
N SER A 324 1.60 -10.46 17.62
CA SER A 324 0.88 -11.39 18.49
C SER A 324 -0.18 -12.22 17.75
N GLY A 325 -0.06 -12.36 16.42
CA GLY A 325 -0.99 -13.06 15.55
C GLY A 325 -0.63 -12.86 14.07
N ALA A 326 -1.60 -13.03 13.17
CA ALA A 326 -1.37 -12.79 11.75
C ALA A 326 -1.11 -11.29 11.45
N PRO A 327 -0.24 -10.95 10.49
CA PRO A 327 -0.01 -9.57 10.09
C PRO A 327 -1.24 -8.98 9.39
N ILE A 328 -1.47 -7.69 9.59
CA ILE A 328 -2.41 -6.88 8.82
C ILE A 328 -1.63 -5.72 8.22
N VAL A 329 -1.35 -5.79 6.95
CA VAL A 329 -0.63 -4.74 6.23
C VAL A 329 -1.63 -3.92 5.44
N VAL A 330 -1.68 -2.62 5.71
CA VAL A 330 -2.44 -1.65 4.94
C VAL A 330 -1.44 -0.88 4.09
N GLU A 331 -1.51 -1.05 2.78
CA GLU A 331 -0.62 -0.33 1.88
C GLU A 331 -1.36 0.90 1.32
N GLY A 332 -0.93 2.06 1.75
CA GLY A 332 -1.53 3.34 1.36
C GLY A 332 -0.92 3.96 0.11
N HIS A 333 0.23 3.46 -0.34
CA HIS A 333 0.88 3.92 -1.57
C HIS A 333 1.40 2.72 -2.37
N PRO A 334 0.50 1.96 -3.02
CA PRO A 334 0.77 0.67 -3.62
C PRO A 334 1.50 0.79 -4.97
N THR A 335 2.70 1.36 -4.97
CA THR A 335 3.60 1.29 -6.13
C THR A 335 4.09 -0.14 -6.34
N SER A 336 4.66 -0.46 -7.50
CA SER A 336 5.26 -1.77 -7.77
C SER A 336 6.32 -2.13 -6.73
N VAL A 337 7.20 -1.18 -6.40
CA VAL A 337 8.26 -1.34 -5.38
C VAL A 337 7.68 -1.62 -3.99
N ASN A 338 6.72 -0.81 -3.54
CA ASN A 338 6.13 -0.96 -2.21
C ASN A 338 5.33 -2.26 -2.08
N LEU A 339 4.71 -2.72 -3.16
CA LEU A 339 3.85 -3.90 -3.15
C LEU A 339 4.62 -5.19 -3.35
N LEU A 340 5.48 -5.25 -4.38
CA LEU A 340 6.20 -6.45 -4.80
C LEU A 340 7.60 -6.55 -4.19
N GLY A 341 8.12 -5.46 -3.59
CA GLY A 341 9.50 -5.37 -3.16
C GLY A 341 10.45 -5.02 -4.31
N CYS A 342 11.69 -4.79 -3.97
CA CYS A 342 12.75 -4.45 -4.93
C CYS A 342 14.11 -4.94 -4.46
N VAL A 343 15.06 -4.92 -5.37
CA VAL A 343 16.49 -5.00 -5.08
C VAL A 343 17.05 -3.60 -5.26
N GLU A 344 17.52 -2.99 -4.18
CA GLU A 344 18.16 -1.67 -4.21
C GLU A 344 19.56 -1.81 -4.84
N ARG A 345 20.07 -0.70 -5.37
CA ARG A 345 21.41 -0.62 -5.95
C ARG A 345 22.16 0.56 -5.36
N GLU A 346 23.41 0.33 -5.07
CA GLU A 346 24.33 1.38 -4.62
C GLU A 346 25.28 1.76 -5.74
N SER A 347 25.67 3.03 -5.80
CA SER A 347 26.65 3.50 -6.78
C SER A 347 28.04 3.47 -6.17
N GLU A 348 28.88 2.53 -6.64
CA GLU A 348 30.29 2.45 -6.28
C GLU A 348 31.15 2.83 -7.48
N MET A 349 31.96 3.87 -7.36
CA MET A 349 32.87 4.35 -8.42
C MET A 349 32.19 4.52 -9.80
N GLY A 350 30.90 4.89 -9.83
CA GLY A 350 30.14 5.04 -11.07
C GLY A 350 29.56 3.76 -11.65
N ALA A 351 29.75 2.61 -11.02
CA ALA A 351 29.07 1.35 -11.33
C ALA A 351 27.92 1.11 -10.34
N LEU A 352 26.81 0.56 -10.83
CA LEU A 352 25.70 0.13 -9.98
C LEU A 352 25.98 -1.29 -9.46
N VAL A 353 26.09 -1.42 -8.15
CA VAL A 353 26.37 -2.69 -7.46
C VAL A 353 25.15 -3.08 -6.63
N THR A 354 24.88 -4.37 -6.54
CA THR A 354 23.83 -4.90 -5.68
C THR A 354 24.26 -6.20 -5.02
N ASP A 355 23.74 -6.44 -3.84
CA ASP A 355 23.92 -7.69 -3.11
C ASP A 355 22.65 -8.09 -2.36
N PHE A 356 22.67 -9.25 -1.69
CA PHE A 356 21.49 -9.78 -1.00
C PHE A 356 21.05 -8.93 0.22
N THR A 357 21.90 -8.04 0.74
CA THR A 357 21.55 -7.15 1.86
C THR A 357 20.64 -6.00 1.42
N LEU A 358 20.64 -5.70 0.10
CA LEU A 358 19.85 -4.66 -0.54
C LEU A 358 18.46 -5.13 -0.99
N ILE A 359 18.10 -6.39 -0.72
CA ILE A 359 16.76 -6.91 -1.01
C ILE A 359 15.76 -6.34 0.00
N ARG A 360 14.71 -5.66 -0.50
CA ARG A 360 13.65 -5.06 0.32
C ARG A 360 12.31 -5.76 0.15
N ALA A 361 11.65 -6.01 1.27
CA ALA A 361 10.34 -6.66 1.30
C ALA A 361 9.22 -5.70 0.91
N GLY A 362 8.40 -6.07 -0.06
CA GLY A 362 7.14 -5.39 -0.35
C GLY A 362 6.02 -5.83 0.59
N SER A 363 4.86 -5.15 0.46
CA SER A 363 3.67 -5.41 1.29
C SER A 363 3.14 -6.83 1.13
N LEU A 364 3.28 -7.47 -0.04
CA LEU A 364 2.96 -8.89 -0.25
C LEU A 364 3.78 -9.81 0.65
N HIS A 365 5.07 -9.52 0.81
CA HIS A 365 5.96 -10.31 1.66
C HIS A 365 5.65 -10.09 3.14
N ARG A 366 5.45 -8.83 3.55
CA ARG A 366 5.12 -8.46 4.94
C ARG A 366 3.75 -8.96 5.38
N ALA A 367 2.79 -9.08 4.44
CA ALA A 367 1.45 -9.57 4.72
C ALA A 367 1.34 -11.11 4.68
N ASN A 368 2.39 -11.81 4.28
CA ASN A 368 2.35 -13.26 4.11
C ASN A 368 2.07 -13.97 5.44
N GLY A 369 1.16 -14.93 5.45
CA GLY A 369 0.59 -15.53 6.64
C GLY A 369 -0.56 -14.73 7.28
N GLY A 370 -1.07 -13.67 6.61
CA GLY A 370 -2.10 -12.78 7.13
C GLY A 370 -2.93 -12.06 6.08
N PHE A 371 -3.02 -10.74 6.20
CA PHE A 371 -3.95 -9.91 5.43
C PHE A 371 -3.26 -8.71 4.79
N LEU A 372 -3.52 -8.51 3.50
CA LEU A 372 -3.14 -7.31 2.77
C LEU A 372 -4.41 -6.50 2.46
N VAL A 373 -4.45 -5.25 2.89
CA VAL A 373 -5.56 -4.32 2.63
C VAL A 373 -5.09 -3.26 1.65
N LEU A 374 -5.83 -3.10 0.57
CA LEU A 374 -5.53 -2.17 -0.51
C LEU A 374 -6.80 -1.37 -0.86
N HIS A 375 -6.64 -0.10 -1.18
CA HIS A 375 -7.68 0.69 -1.83
C HIS A 375 -7.56 0.54 -3.34
N LEU A 376 -8.68 0.23 -4.00
CA LEU A 376 -8.68 0.00 -5.43
C LEU A 376 -8.32 1.26 -6.21
N GLU A 377 -8.84 2.40 -5.75
CA GLU A 377 -8.58 3.71 -6.33
C GLU A 377 -7.08 4.03 -6.36
N ASP A 378 -6.34 3.65 -5.30
CA ASP A 378 -4.90 3.92 -5.19
C ASP A 378 -4.07 2.98 -6.08
N ILE A 379 -4.38 1.68 -6.08
CA ILE A 379 -3.58 0.71 -6.86
C ILE A 379 -3.80 0.86 -8.38
N LEU A 380 -4.98 1.29 -8.83
CA LEU A 380 -5.24 1.52 -10.25
C LEU A 380 -4.47 2.71 -10.83
N GLN A 381 -3.97 3.62 -9.98
CA GLN A 381 -3.05 4.68 -10.41
C GLN A 381 -1.68 4.14 -10.83
N HIS A 382 -1.34 2.92 -10.43
CA HIS A 382 -0.06 2.26 -10.66
C HIS A 382 -0.27 0.96 -11.46
N THR A 383 -0.34 1.07 -12.78
CA THR A 383 -0.64 -0.06 -13.67
C THR A 383 0.28 -1.27 -13.44
N ASN A 384 1.57 -1.05 -13.27
CA ASN A 384 2.55 -2.11 -13.01
C ASN A 384 2.30 -2.82 -11.67
N ALA A 385 1.83 -2.09 -10.65
CA ALA A 385 1.48 -2.67 -9.35
C ALA A 385 0.23 -3.56 -9.44
N TRP A 386 -0.80 -3.11 -10.18
CA TRP A 386 -1.99 -3.91 -10.43
C TRP A 386 -1.67 -5.21 -11.18
N GLU A 387 -0.93 -5.10 -12.27
CA GLU A 387 -0.48 -6.25 -13.06
C GLU A 387 0.38 -7.22 -12.22
N GLY A 388 1.30 -6.69 -11.44
CA GLY A 388 2.15 -7.46 -10.54
C GLY A 388 1.34 -8.19 -9.45
N LEU A 389 0.35 -7.52 -8.84
CA LEU A 389 -0.56 -8.14 -7.88
C LEU A 389 -1.32 -9.32 -8.49
N LEU A 390 -1.97 -9.12 -9.63
CA LEU A 390 -2.74 -10.17 -10.31
C LEU A 390 -1.84 -11.36 -10.71
N ARG A 391 -0.60 -11.09 -11.13
CA ARG A 391 0.39 -12.10 -11.48
C ARG A 391 0.82 -12.91 -10.25
N ALA A 392 1.12 -12.22 -9.13
CA ALA A 392 1.48 -12.84 -7.87
C ALA A 392 0.36 -13.73 -7.31
N LEU A 393 -0.88 -13.23 -7.32
CA LEU A 393 -2.06 -13.98 -6.87
C LEU A 393 -2.36 -15.18 -7.77
N ARG A 394 -2.19 -15.05 -9.10
CA ARG A 394 -2.39 -16.15 -10.06
C ARG A 394 -1.36 -17.26 -9.88
N SER A 395 -0.09 -16.89 -9.71
CA SER A 395 1.02 -17.86 -9.52
C SER A 395 1.09 -18.38 -8.09
N ASN A 396 0.38 -17.77 -7.15
CA ASN A 396 0.47 -18.01 -5.70
C ASN A 396 1.91 -17.85 -5.17
N ARG A 397 2.67 -16.92 -5.78
CA ARG A 397 4.07 -16.64 -5.42
C ARG A 397 4.36 -15.15 -5.52
N ALA A 398 5.00 -14.59 -4.49
CA ALA A 398 5.60 -13.26 -4.57
C ALA A 398 6.99 -13.37 -5.18
N ARG A 399 7.21 -12.66 -6.28
CA ARG A 399 8.51 -12.51 -6.94
C ARG A 399 8.93 -11.05 -6.80
N ILE A 400 10.15 -10.83 -6.40
CA ILE A 400 10.76 -9.51 -6.43
C ILE A 400 11.14 -9.23 -7.88
N GLU A 401 10.61 -8.14 -8.42
CA GLU A 401 10.86 -7.72 -9.81
C GLU A 401 11.84 -6.55 -9.79
N ASP A 402 12.80 -6.57 -10.71
CA ASP A 402 13.73 -5.45 -10.86
C ASP A 402 12.96 -4.25 -11.44
N ALA A 403 13.09 -3.09 -10.82
CA ALA A 403 12.40 -1.88 -11.27
C ALA A 403 12.75 -1.46 -12.72
N GLU A 404 13.89 -1.95 -13.22
CA GLU A 404 14.36 -1.69 -14.58
C GLU A 404 13.86 -2.70 -15.64
N GLU A 405 13.32 -3.86 -15.25
CA GLU A 405 12.71 -4.78 -16.24
C GLU A 405 11.49 -4.15 -16.95
N SER A 406 10.92 -3.08 -16.39
CA SER A 406 9.82 -2.32 -16.97
C SER A 406 10.24 -1.09 -17.80
N SER A 407 11.53 -0.75 -17.84
CA SER A 407 12.07 0.31 -18.70
C SER A 407 12.88 -0.30 -19.83
N ASP A 408 12.63 0.16 -21.05
CA ASP A 408 13.30 -0.24 -22.32
C ASP A 408 14.80 0.16 -22.36
N SER A 409 15.46 0.30 -21.19
CA SER A 409 16.85 0.70 -21.11
C SER A 409 17.77 -0.48 -21.44
N ALA A 410 18.62 -0.27 -22.45
CA ALA A 410 19.48 -1.26 -23.09
C ALA A 410 20.64 -1.82 -22.23
N VAL A 411 20.76 -1.44 -20.98
CA VAL A 411 21.85 -1.91 -20.09
C VAL A 411 21.30 -2.94 -19.12
N ARG A 412 21.42 -4.22 -19.49
CA ARG A 412 21.17 -5.32 -18.56
C ARG A 412 22.35 -5.43 -17.60
N THR A 413 22.17 -4.94 -16.37
CA THR A 413 23.10 -5.23 -15.28
C THR A 413 22.81 -6.62 -14.71
N LYS A 414 23.86 -7.34 -14.32
CA LYS A 414 23.72 -8.65 -13.65
C LYS A 414 23.04 -8.41 -12.30
N GLY A 415 21.80 -8.86 -12.17
CA GLY A 415 20.98 -8.67 -10.97
C GLY A 415 20.89 -9.93 -10.11
N ILE A 416 20.61 -9.75 -8.83
CA ILE A 416 20.31 -10.83 -7.90
C ILE A 416 18.91 -11.37 -8.18
N MET A 417 18.76 -12.71 -8.15
CA MET A 417 17.50 -13.42 -8.36
C MET A 417 17.03 -14.13 -7.08
N PRO A 418 16.34 -13.43 -6.17
CA PRO A 418 15.77 -14.06 -4.98
C PRO A 418 14.75 -15.13 -5.36
N VAL A 419 14.72 -16.23 -4.59
CA VAL A 419 13.74 -17.30 -4.80
C VAL A 419 12.32 -16.78 -4.55
N PRO A 420 11.35 -17.00 -5.47
CA PRO A 420 9.97 -16.56 -5.28
C PRO A 420 9.34 -17.19 -4.04
N LEU A 421 8.78 -16.36 -3.15
CA LEU A 421 8.13 -16.79 -1.92
C LEU A 421 6.72 -17.32 -2.19
N PRO A 422 6.34 -18.53 -1.71
CA PRO A 422 4.96 -18.97 -1.74
C PRO A 422 4.06 -18.02 -0.92
N LEU A 423 2.90 -17.65 -1.49
CA LEU A 423 1.94 -16.77 -0.84
C LEU A 423 0.89 -17.57 -0.06
N ASP A 424 0.73 -17.21 1.21
CA ASP A 424 -0.37 -17.65 2.09
C ASP A 424 -0.99 -16.40 2.73
N LEU A 425 -1.74 -15.63 1.94
CA LEU A 425 -2.36 -14.39 2.41
C LEU A 425 -3.74 -14.19 1.80
N LYS A 426 -4.55 -13.35 2.46
CA LYS A 426 -5.82 -12.84 1.94
C LYS A 426 -5.70 -11.38 1.60
N VAL A 427 -6.03 -11.05 0.35
CA VAL A 427 -6.12 -9.65 -0.08
C VAL A 427 -7.56 -9.16 0.13
N VAL A 428 -7.70 -8.03 0.81
CA VAL A 428 -8.96 -7.30 0.97
C VAL A 428 -8.83 -6.00 0.16
N LEU A 429 -9.50 -5.99 -0.97
CA LEU A 429 -9.55 -4.83 -1.86
C LEU A 429 -10.78 -4.00 -1.50
N ILE A 430 -10.60 -2.71 -1.24
CA ILE A 430 -11.67 -1.80 -0.83
C ILE A 430 -11.94 -0.83 -1.98
N GLY A 431 -13.19 -0.72 -2.42
CA GLY A 431 -13.56 0.18 -3.52
C GLY A 431 -15.05 0.47 -3.58
N SER A 432 -15.47 1.26 -4.57
CA SER A 432 -16.87 1.54 -4.86
C SER A 432 -17.54 0.39 -5.61
N GLU A 433 -18.86 0.40 -5.67
CA GLU A 433 -19.63 -0.57 -6.46
C GLU A 433 -19.37 -0.40 -7.95
N GLU A 434 -19.32 0.84 -8.42
CA GLU A 434 -19.07 1.19 -9.81
C GLU A 434 -17.73 0.65 -10.32
N LEU A 435 -16.65 0.82 -9.53
CA LEU A 435 -15.34 0.27 -9.84
C LEU A 435 -15.33 -1.26 -9.87
N TYR A 436 -16.10 -1.88 -8.96
CA TYR A 436 -16.25 -3.34 -8.99
C TYR A 436 -16.86 -3.82 -10.29
N GLU A 437 -17.97 -3.21 -10.71
CA GLU A 437 -18.67 -3.57 -11.97
C GLU A 437 -17.79 -3.29 -13.18
N THR A 438 -17.09 -2.16 -13.19
CA THR A 438 -16.16 -1.80 -14.25
C THR A 438 -15.05 -2.83 -14.41
N LEU A 439 -14.42 -3.26 -13.32
CA LEU A 439 -13.38 -4.29 -13.37
C LEU A 439 -13.92 -5.67 -13.73
N LEU A 440 -15.12 -5.99 -13.27
CA LEU A 440 -15.75 -7.28 -13.57
C LEU A 440 -15.98 -7.46 -15.08
N VAL A 441 -16.31 -6.36 -15.78
CA VAL A 441 -16.55 -6.36 -17.24
C VAL A 441 -15.23 -6.27 -18.02
N ASN A 442 -14.24 -5.51 -17.54
CA ASN A 442 -13.05 -5.16 -18.32
C ASN A 442 -11.81 -6.02 -17.99
N ASP A 443 -11.79 -6.77 -16.87
CA ASP A 443 -10.66 -7.61 -16.47
C ASP A 443 -11.08 -8.99 -15.96
N ASP A 444 -11.10 -9.98 -16.84
CA ASP A 444 -11.41 -11.38 -16.51
C ASP A 444 -10.54 -11.97 -15.39
N ARG A 445 -9.35 -11.42 -15.16
CA ARG A 445 -8.42 -11.87 -14.12
C ARG A 445 -8.89 -11.44 -12.75
N PHE A 446 -9.49 -10.25 -12.65
CA PHE A 446 -10.09 -9.74 -11.42
C PHE A 446 -11.16 -10.70 -10.88
N ALA A 447 -12.10 -11.10 -11.71
CA ALA A 447 -13.18 -12.03 -11.35
C ALA A 447 -12.66 -13.39 -10.82
N LYS A 448 -11.48 -13.84 -11.31
CA LYS A 448 -10.85 -15.09 -10.89
C LYS A 448 -10.13 -14.98 -9.55
N GLN A 449 -9.66 -13.79 -9.17
CA GLN A 449 -8.88 -13.56 -7.95
C GLN A 449 -9.71 -12.99 -6.79
N PHE A 450 -10.81 -12.27 -7.09
CA PHE A 450 -11.68 -11.62 -6.10
C PHE A 450 -13.11 -12.19 -6.15
N ARG A 451 -13.25 -13.47 -5.80
CA ARG A 451 -14.52 -14.21 -5.90
C ARG A 451 -15.52 -13.87 -4.79
N ILE A 452 -15.08 -13.26 -3.71
CA ILE A 452 -15.95 -12.88 -2.60
C ILE A 452 -16.18 -11.38 -2.60
N LYS A 453 -17.42 -10.98 -2.92
CA LYS A 453 -17.87 -9.60 -2.78
C LYS A 453 -18.54 -9.43 -1.41
N ALA A 454 -18.02 -8.55 -0.59
CA ALA A 454 -18.60 -8.14 0.69
C ALA A 454 -19.21 -6.74 0.52
N GLN A 455 -20.51 -6.68 0.24
CA GLN A 455 -21.22 -5.43 0.01
C GLN A 455 -21.76 -4.87 1.31
N LEU A 456 -21.47 -3.59 1.58
CA LEU A 456 -21.98 -2.88 2.74
C LEU A 456 -23.39 -2.36 2.49
N ASN A 457 -24.27 -2.51 3.47
CA ASN A 457 -25.59 -1.87 3.47
C ASN A 457 -25.42 -0.38 3.82
N GLU A 458 -26.10 0.49 3.09
CA GLU A 458 -26.11 1.92 3.36
C GLU A 458 -27.16 2.33 4.38
N LEU A 459 -28.20 1.53 4.51
CA LEU A 459 -29.39 1.82 5.29
C LEU A 459 -29.70 0.67 6.25
N ALA A 460 -30.22 1.04 7.41
CA ALA A 460 -30.82 0.11 8.37
C ALA A 460 -32.27 0.49 8.67
N GLU A 461 -33.10 -0.46 9.07
CA GLU A 461 -34.45 -0.21 9.54
C GLU A 461 -34.43 0.60 10.86
N ARG A 462 -35.28 1.61 11.00
CA ARG A 462 -35.44 2.40 12.22
C ARG A 462 -36.34 1.67 13.25
N SER A 463 -35.90 0.52 13.70
CA SER A 463 -36.54 -0.25 14.78
C SER A 463 -35.95 0.11 16.14
N ALA A 464 -36.68 -0.14 17.24
CA ALA A 464 -36.20 0.14 18.59
C ALA A 464 -34.90 -0.63 18.93
N ALA A 465 -34.70 -1.83 18.35
CA ALA A 465 -33.47 -2.59 18.50
C ALA A 465 -32.30 -1.92 17.77
N ASN A 466 -32.53 -1.47 16.54
CA ASN A 466 -31.51 -0.83 15.72
C ASN A 466 -31.17 0.58 16.25
N ILE A 467 -32.14 1.34 16.80
CA ILE A 467 -31.87 2.62 17.47
C ILE A 467 -30.91 2.42 18.64
N ARG A 468 -31.12 1.41 19.49
CA ARG A 468 -30.21 1.11 20.61
C ARG A 468 -28.80 0.74 20.13
N LEU A 469 -28.72 -0.04 19.06
CA LEU A 469 -27.45 -0.40 18.47
C LEU A 469 -26.76 0.82 17.83
N TYR A 470 -27.53 1.68 17.17
CA TYR A 470 -27.06 2.92 16.56
C TYR A 470 -26.46 3.87 17.61
N VAL A 471 -27.16 4.08 18.73
CA VAL A 471 -26.65 4.86 19.85
C VAL A 471 -25.37 4.28 20.44
N ARG A 472 -25.27 2.95 20.55
CA ARG A 472 -24.02 2.30 20.99
C ARG A 472 -22.86 2.54 20.02
N HIS A 473 -23.14 2.59 18.73
CA HIS A 473 -22.14 2.88 17.72
C HIS A 473 -21.69 4.34 17.77
N LEU A 474 -22.64 5.27 17.90
CA LEU A 474 -22.34 6.70 18.10
C LEU A 474 -21.49 6.93 19.36
N ALA A 475 -21.82 6.28 20.47
CA ALA A 475 -21.01 6.35 21.69
C ALA A 475 -19.60 5.81 21.49
N GLY A 476 -19.44 4.76 20.67
CA GLY A 476 -18.12 4.24 20.27
C GLY A 476 -17.30 5.28 19.50
N ILE A 477 -17.93 5.98 18.56
CA ILE A 477 -17.27 7.05 17.77
C ILE A 477 -16.88 8.23 18.69
N ILE A 478 -17.77 8.63 19.63
CA ILE A 478 -17.50 9.70 20.60
C ILE A 478 -16.28 9.36 21.46
N ALA A 479 -16.20 8.14 21.95
CA ALA A 479 -15.08 7.67 22.76
C ALA A 479 -13.78 7.55 21.97
N GLU A 480 -13.82 7.02 20.73
CA GLU A 480 -12.66 6.87 19.86
C GLU A 480 -12.05 8.22 19.43
N ALA A 481 -12.92 9.22 19.20
CA ALA A 481 -12.51 10.56 18.78
C ALA A 481 -12.24 11.52 19.94
N ASP A 482 -12.25 11.06 21.19
CA ASP A 482 -12.04 11.87 22.40
C ASP A 482 -12.91 13.14 22.45
N LEU A 483 -14.19 12.97 22.12
CA LEU A 483 -15.15 14.07 22.12
C LEU A 483 -15.75 14.27 23.53
N LEU A 484 -16.36 15.45 23.75
CA LEU A 484 -17.14 15.69 24.96
C LEU A 484 -18.30 14.68 25.06
N VAL A 485 -18.82 14.50 26.25
CA VAL A 485 -19.95 13.59 26.48
C VAL A 485 -21.21 14.19 25.85
N PHE A 486 -21.95 13.40 25.09
CA PHE A 486 -23.24 13.75 24.49
C PHE A 486 -24.37 13.26 25.40
N ASP A 487 -25.27 14.12 25.72
CA ASP A 487 -26.41 13.75 26.55
C ASP A 487 -27.49 13.00 25.74
N ARG A 488 -28.53 12.57 26.41
CA ARG A 488 -29.64 11.81 25.83
C ARG A 488 -30.35 12.55 24.69
N SER A 489 -30.50 13.89 24.82
CA SER A 489 -31.16 14.73 23.80
C SER A 489 -30.31 14.80 22.52
N ALA A 490 -28.99 14.96 22.68
CA ALA A 490 -28.05 14.95 21.58
C ALA A 490 -28.03 13.61 20.85
N LEU A 491 -28.04 12.50 21.60
CA LEU A 491 -28.07 11.15 21.00
C LEU A 491 -29.37 10.91 20.22
N ALA A 492 -30.51 11.40 20.70
CA ALA A 492 -31.80 11.32 19.99
C ALA A 492 -31.76 12.16 18.70
N TRP A 493 -31.22 13.36 18.75
CA TRP A 493 -31.06 14.23 17.61
C TRP A 493 -30.18 13.61 16.52
N LEU A 494 -29.07 12.96 16.90
CA LEU A 494 -28.19 12.24 15.95
C LEU A 494 -28.88 11.05 15.27
N VAL A 495 -29.78 10.35 15.96
CA VAL A 495 -30.61 9.29 15.37
C VAL A 495 -31.57 9.89 14.34
N ASP A 496 -32.19 11.04 14.66
CA ASP A 496 -33.12 11.75 13.76
C ASP A 496 -32.36 12.27 12.52
N LEU A 497 -31.17 12.83 12.71
CA LEU A 497 -30.29 13.19 11.60
C LEU A 497 -29.96 11.99 10.70
N GLY A 498 -29.73 10.81 11.30
CA GLY A 498 -29.51 9.56 10.54
C GLY A 498 -30.69 9.19 9.63
N SER A 499 -31.94 9.47 10.07
CA SER A 499 -33.13 9.30 9.23
C SER A 499 -33.27 10.40 8.17
N ARG A 500 -32.92 11.65 8.53
CA ARG A 500 -32.92 12.78 7.60
C ARG A 500 -31.95 12.55 6.42
N LEU A 501 -30.78 11.99 6.71
CA LEU A 501 -29.75 11.70 5.69
C LEU A 501 -30.16 10.64 4.66
N CYS A 502 -31.16 9.82 4.95
CA CYS A 502 -31.70 8.84 4.00
C CYS A 502 -33.10 9.23 3.47
N GLU A 503 -33.61 10.40 3.82
CA GLU A 503 -34.93 10.91 3.42
C GLU A 503 -36.09 9.93 3.67
N ASP A 504 -35.92 9.02 4.60
CA ASP A 504 -36.91 8.01 4.97
C ASP A 504 -37.01 7.87 6.50
N GLN A 505 -38.20 8.22 7.04
CA GLN A 505 -38.49 8.16 8.47
C GLN A 505 -38.41 6.74 9.06
N ARG A 506 -38.44 5.69 8.22
CA ARG A 506 -38.36 4.29 8.62
C ARG A 506 -36.95 3.70 8.51
N ARG A 507 -35.99 4.50 8.06
CA ARG A 507 -34.62 4.10 7.84
C ARG A 507 -33.64 4.93 8.66
N LEU A 508 -32.44 4.39 8.82
CA LEU A 508 -31.28 5.04 9.43
C LEU A 508 -30.11 4.94 8.46
N SER A 509 -29.44 6.03 8.19
CA SER A 509 -28.22 6.06 7.39
C SER A 509 -27.06 5.41 8.15
N LEU A 510 -26.31 4.54 7.50
CA LEU A 510 -25.09 3.94 8.02
C LEU A 510 -23.81 4.69 7.56
N LYS A 511 -23.97 5.91 6.98
CA LYS A 511 -22.86 6.81 6.63
C LYS A 511 -22.35 7.54 7.88
N PHE A 512 -21.83 6.77 8.84
CA PHE A 512 -21.37 7.26 10.14
C PHE A 512 -20.28 8.35 10.08
N PRO A 513 -19.36 8.39 9.12
CA PRO A 513 -18.43 9.50 8.98
C PRO A 513 -19.10 10.88 8.89
N ARG A 514 -20.23 11.01 8.20
CA ARG A 514 -21.00 12.27 8.18
C ARG A 514 -21.55 12.68 9.56
N LEU A 515 -21.97 11.69 10.34
CA LEU A 515 -22.39 11.93 11.73
C LEU A 515 -21.19 12.27 12.63
N ARG A 516 -20.06 11.63 12.40
CA ARG A 516 -18.82 11.92 13.13
C ARG A 516 -18.36 13.37 12.91
N GLU A 517 -18.45 13.88 11.70
CA GLU A 517 -18.11 15.26 11.38
C GLU A 517 -18.95 16.25 12.21
N ILE A 518 -20.27 16.10 12.24
CA ILE A 518 -21.13 16.99 13.02
C ILE A 518 -20.90 16.85 14.54
N MET A 519 -20.60 15.63 15.01
CA MET A 519 -20.24 15.42 16.42
C MET A 519 -18.95 16.13 16.80
N ILE A 520 -17.95 16.15 15.92
CA ILE A 520 -16.68 16.87 16.13
C ILE A 520 -16.94 18.37 16.18
N GLU A 521 -17.72 18.91 15.23
CA GLU A 521 -18.08 20.34 15.19
C GLU A 521 -18.83 20.75 16.45
N ALA A 522 -19.84 19.97 16.85
CA ALA A 522 -20.63 20.24 18.08
C ALA A 522 -19.77 20.18 19.35
N SER A 523 -18.84 19.20 19.43
CA SER A 523 -17.91 19.12 20.56
C SER A 523 -16.97 20.33 20.60
N ALA A 524 -16.51 20.82 19.44
CA ALA A 524 -15.71 22.04 19.36
C ALA A 524 -16.46 23.28 19.82
N ILE A 525 -17.71 23.47 19.38
CA ILE A 525 -18.59 24.59 19.81
C ILE A 525 -18.82 24.52 21.33
N ALA A 526 -19.11 23.32 21.86
CA ALA A 526 -19.30 23.14 23.30
C ALA A 526 -18.03 23.51 24.10
N ARG A 527 -16.86 23.11 23.63
CA ARG A 527 -15.55 23.48 24.23
C ARG A 527 -15.33 25.01 24.20
N MET A 528 -15.62 25.66 23.07
CA MET A 528 -15.50 27.12 22.94
C MET A 528 -16.42 27.84 23.94
N ARG A 529 -17.60 27.30 24.22
CA ARG A 529 -18.56 27.80 25.19
C ARG A 529 -18.31 27.30 26.62
N LYS A 530 -17.26 26.53 26.85
CA LYS A 530 -16.91 25.92 28.14
C LYS A 530 -18.03 25.06 28.74
N LEU A 531 -18.82 24.38 27.89
CA LEU A 531 -19.84 23.45 28.32
C LEU A 531 -19.21 22.11 28.67
N ALA A 532 -19.76 21.43 29.68
CA ALA A 532 -19.30 20.13 30.13
C ALA A 532 -19.77 18.96 29.22
N LYS A 533 -20.84 19.17 28.47
CA LYS A 533 -21.49 18.17 27.60
C LYS A 533 -22.12 18.84 26.39
N VAL A 534 -22.38 18.01 25.38
CA VAL A 534 -23.12 18.37 24.16
C VAL A 534 -24.59 17.95 24.33
N ASP A 535 -25.53 18.87 24.14
CA ASP A 535 -26.97 18.62 24.08
C ASP A 535 -27.51 18.82 22.65
N ALA A 536 -28.81 18.65 22.46
CA ALA A 536 -29.47 18.85 21.17
C ALA A 536 -29.30 20.28 20.63
N ALA A 537 -29.31 21.28 21.49
CA ALA A 537 -29.23 22.70 21.08
C ALA A 537 -27.82 23.01 20.47
N VAL A 538 -26.77 22.47 21.06
CA VAL A 538 -25.40 22.59 20.50
C VAL A 538 -25.28 21.87 19.16
N LEU A 539 -25.91 20.71 18.96
CA LEU A 539 -25.98 20.04 17.68
C LEU A 539 -26.74 20.80 16.61
N GLU A 540 -27.87 21.43 16.99
CA GLU A 540 -28.63 22.30 16.10
C GLU A 540 -27.82 23.51 15.67
N GLU A 541 -27.07 24.12 16.58
CA GLU A 541 -26.15 25.20 16.25
C GLU A 541 -25.05 24.76 15.33
N ALA A 542 -24.40 23.59 15.60
CA ALA A 542 -23.38 23.04 14.74
C ALA A 542 -23.91 22.75 13.33
N TRP A 543 -25.13 22.20 13.25
CA TRP A 543 -25.82 21.97 11.98
C TRP A 543 -26.14 23.28 11.24
N ALA A 544 -26.70 24.26 11.92
CA ALA A 544 -26.99 25.58 11.34
C ALA A 544 -25.71 26.26 10.82
N SER A 545 -24.62 26.21 11.61
CA SER A 545 -23.30 26.71 11.18
C SER A 545 -22.77 26.01 9.96
N ARG A 546 -22.94 24.68 9.89
CA ARG A 546 -22.50 23.87 8.71
C ARG A 546 -23.32 24.25 7.48
N VAL A 547 -24.66 24.35 7.62
CA VAL A 547 -25.53 24.77 6.52
C VAL A 547 -25.13 26.18 6.04
N TRP A 548 -24.94 27.12 6.95
CA TRP A 548 -24.58 28.49 6.62
C TRP A 548 -23.23 28.61 5.83
N ARG A 549 -22.26 27.74 6.15
CA ARG A 549 -21.00 27.70 5.40
C ARG A 549 -21.14 27.14 3.99
N ALA A 550 -22.17 26.35 3.72
CA ALA A 550 -22.35 25.63 2.47
C ALA A 550 -23.44 26.20 1.56
N ASN A 551 -24.38 26.98 2.11
CA ASN A 551 -25.60 27.37 1.41
C ASN A 551 -25.54 28.72 0.68
N LEU A 552 -24.34 29.25 0.39
CA LEU A 552 -24.21 30.55 -0.28
C LEU A 552 -25.01 30.61 -1.60
N ALA A 553 -24.95 29.55 -2.40
CA ALA A 553 -25.70 29.46 -3.66
C ALA A 553 -27.23 29.53 -3.40
N GLU A 554 -27.72 28.79 -2.39
CA GLU A 554 -29.12 28.85 -1.99
C GLU A 554 -29.53 30.26 -1.59
N GLU A 555 -28.72 30.96 -0.79
CA GLU A 555 -29.00 32.34 -0.37
C GLU A 555 -29.08 33.33 -1.53
N ILE A 556 -28.20 33.16 -2.54
CA ILE A 556 -28.26 33.97 -3.77
C ILE A 556 -29.58 33.75 -4.50
N PHE A 557 -30.02 32.50 -4.70
CA PHE A 557 -31.32 32.20 -5.29
C PHE A 557 -32.48 32.78 -4.45
N MET A 558 -32.40 32.68 -3.13
CA MET A 558 -33.44 33.26 -2.25
C MET A 558 -33.50 34.79 -2.34
N GLU A 559 -32.36 35.48 -2.50
CA GLU A 559 -32.31 36.92 -2.78
C GLU A 559 -32.95 37.26 -4.16
N GLU A 560 -32.72 36.42 -5.19
CA GLU A 560 -33.33 36.62 -6.50
C GLU A 560 -34.86 36.50 -6.44
N TYR A 561 -35.41 35.57 -5.62
CA TYR A 561 -36.86 35.52 -5.36
C TYR A 561 -37.35 36.76 -4.62
N ASP A 562 -36.66 37.19 -3.55
CA ASP A 562 -37.03 38.39 -2.76
C ASP A 562 -37.05 39.67 -3.61
N ARG A 563 -36.15 39.75 -4.61
CA ARG A 563 -36.04 40.87 -5.54
C ARG A 563 -36.95 40.74 -6.77
N GLU A 564 -37.74 39.67 -6.83
CA GLU A 564 -38.59 39.34 -7.98
C GLU A 564 -37.82 39.22 -9.32
N LEU A 565 -36.54 38.94 -9.26
CA LEU A 565 -35.74 38.61 -10.45
C LEU A 565 -36.13 37.23 -10.99
N ILE A 566 -36.38 36.28 -10.11
CA ILE A 566 -37.07 35.03 -10.41
C ILE A 566 -38.49 35.15 -9.91
N LYS A 567 -39.47 35.05 -10.82
CA LYS A 567 -40.88 35.27 -10.49
C LYS A 567 -41.59 33.97 -10.14
N VAL A 568 -41.84 33.78 -8.87
CA VAL A 568 -42.69 32.71 -8.35
C VAL A 568 -43.80 33.34 -7.49
N ARG A 569 -45.04 33.12 -7.89
CA ARG A 569 -46.18 33.62 -7.15
C ARG A 569 -46.55 32.66 -6.03
N THR A 570 -46.64 33.20 -4.80
CA THR A 570 -46.97 32.40 -3.62
C THR A 570 -48.36 32.75 -3.06
N SER A 571 -49.17 33.49 -3.84
CA SER A 571 -50.54 33.88 -3.49
C SER A 571 -51.37 34.11 -4.75
N GLY A 572 -52.71 34.13 -4.58
CA GLY A 572 -53.66 34.32 -5.66
C GLY A 572 -53.90 33.07 -6.48
N THR A 573 -54.48 33.30 -7.68
CA THR A 573 -54.81 32.23 -8.63
C THR A 573 -54.41 32.61 -10.04
N ALA A 574 -54.17 31.64 -10.90
CA ALA A 574 -53.95 31.85 -12.33
C ALA A 574 -54.44 30.62 -13.17
N VAL A 575 -54.87 30.89 -14.40
CA VAL A 575 -55.22 29.85 -15.36
C VAL A 575 -53.93 29.45 -16.08
N GLY A 576 -53.71 28.14 -16.26
CA GLY A 576 -52.56 27.61 -16.97
C GLY A 576 -51.21 27.79 -16.27
N GLN A 577 -51.18 28.14 -14.98
CA GLN A 577 -49.95 28.36 -14.23
C GLN A 577 -49.94 27.55 -12.93
N VAL A 578 -48.82 26.93 -12.61
CA VAL A 578 -48.60 26.08 -11.42
C VAL A 578 -47.18 26.24 -10.91
N ASN A 579 -46.99 26.21 -9.60
CA ASN A 579 -45.61 26.09 -9.04
C ASN A 579 -45.18 24.64 -9.01
N GLY A 580 -44.11 24.32 -9.78
CA GLY A 580 -43.37 23.06 -9.72
C GLY A 580 -42.20 23.13 -8.75
N LEU A 581 -41.63 22.00 -8.37
CA LEU A 581 -40.52 21.91 -7.43
C LEU A 581 -39.36 21.10 -8.04
N SER A 582 -38.18 21.68 -8.03
CA SER A 582 -36.94 21.00 -8.40
C SER A 582 -35.97 20.86 -7.22
N VAL A 583 -34.97 20.09 -7.38
CA VAL A 583 -33.81 20.02 -6.48
C VAL A 583 -32.57 20.31 -7.31
N THR A 584 -31.71 21.12 -6.76
CA THR A 584 -30.40 21.44 -7.35
C THR A 584 -29.31 21.28 -6.31
N TRP A 585 -28.07 21.12 -6.77
CA TRP A 585 -26.89 21.00 -5.92
C TRP A 585 -25.75 21.85 -6.46
N TYR A 586 -25.02 22.45 -5.50
CA TYR A 586 -23.79 23.17 -5.75
C TYR A 586 -22.71 22.60 -4.84
N GLY A 587 -21.69 21.96 -5.43
CA GLY A 587 -20.70 21.21 -4.66
C GLY A 587 -21.34 20.03 -3.93
N ASP A 588 -21.28 20.04 -2.60
CA ASP A 588 -21.84 19.03 -1.70
C ASP A 588 -23.14 19.45 -1.02
N PHE A 589 -23.68 20.64 -1.37
CA PHE A 589 -24.91 21.18 -0.80
C PHE A 589 -26.09 21.08 -1.75
N GLU A 590 -27.17 20.46 -1.27
CA GLU A 590 -28.39 20.19 -2.00
C GLU A 590 -29.54 20.99 -1.43
N PHE A 591 -30.33 21.69 -2.27
CA PHE A 591 -31.48 22.47 -1.88
C PHE A 591 -32.59 22.44 -2.94
N GLY A 592 -33.82 22.77 -2.51
CA GLY A 592 -34.99 22.80 -3.34
C GLY A 592 -35.29 24.21 -3.86
N LEU A 593 -35.81 24.29 -5.08
CA LEU A 593 -36.26 25.54 -5.71
C LEU A 593 -37.67 25.39 -6.29
N PRO A 594 -38.57 26.37 -6.08
CA PRO A 594 -39.83 26.44 -6.81
C PRO A 594 -39.64 27.06 -8.19
N HIS A 595 -40.38 26.58 -9.18
CA HIS A 595 -40.41 27.12 -10.54
C HIS A 595 -41.86 27.36 -10.97
N SER A 596 -42.10 28.44 -11.70
CA SER A 596 -43.38 28.67 -12.36
C SER A 596 -43.45 27.84 -13.64
N ILE A 597 -44.40 26.96 -13.73
CA ILE A 597 -44.71 26.16 -14.96
C ILE A 597 -45.96 26.75 -15.58
N SER A 598 -45.89 27.19 -16.85
CA SER A 598 -46.95 27.80 -17.59
C SER A 598 -47.33 26.98 -18.79
N CYS A 599 -48.60 27.00 -19.08
CA CYS A 599 -49.18 26.35 -20.24
C CYS A 599 -50.17 27.29 -20.98
N THR A 600 -50.01 27.41 -22.26
CA THR A 600 -50.96 28.07 -23.14
C THR A 600 -51.60 27.06 -24.10
N VAL A 601 -52.89 27.18 -24.34
CA VAL A 601 -53.62 26.27 -25.22
C VAL A 601 -54.45 27.02 -26.26
N GLY A 602 -54.62 26.46 -27.42
CA GLY A 602 -55.44 26.99 -28.48
C GLY A 602 -55.98 25.86 -29.38
N VAL A 603 -56.86 26.21 -30.31
CA VAL A 603 -57.32 25.27 -31.32
C VAL A 603 -56.26 25.10 -32.41
N GLY A 604 -55.83 23.90 -32.64
CA GLY A 604 -54.76 23.57 -33.64
C GLY A 604 -54.52 22.07 -33.76
N ASN A 605 -53.61 21.66 -34.63
CA ASN A 605 -53.28 20.26 -34.88
C ASN A 605 -51.87 19.87 -34.44
N GLU A 606 -51.14 20.78 -33.81
CA GLU A 606 -49.72 20.55 -33.45
C GLU A 606 -49.55 19.67 -32.21
N GLY A 607 -50.64 19.51 -31.45
CA GLY A 607 -50.58 18.78 -30.20
C GLY A 607 -49.92 19.64 -29.12
N ILE A 608 -49.32 19.00 -28.10
CA ILE A 608 -48.62 19.69 -27.00
C ILE A 608 -47.18 19.80 -27.36
N ILE A 609 -46.64 21.00 -27.44
CA ILE A 609 -45.24 21.33 -27.64
C ILE A 609 -44.60 21.51 -26.26
N ASP A 610 -43.53 20.76 -26.00
CA ASP A 610 -42.69 20.88 -24.85
C ASP A 610 -41.51 21.79 -25.24
N LEU A 611 -41.51 23.02 -24.74
CA LEU A 611 -40.50 24.01 -25.13
C LEU A 611 -39.10 23.68 -24.54
N GLU A 612 -39.02 22.99 -23.43
CA GLU A 612 -37.76 22.54 -22.88
C GLU A 612 -37.08 21.52 -23.77
N ARG A 613 -37.88 20.63 -24.36
CA ARG A 613 -37.37 19.66 -25.33
C ARG A 613 -36.96 20.34 -26.64
N GLU A 614 -37.81 21.24 -27.20
CA GLU A 614 -37.50 21.92 -28.44
C GLU A 614 -36.26 22.85 -28.32
N ALA A 615 -36.01 23.38 -27.11
CA ALA A 615 -34.82 24.18 -26.79
C ALA A 615 -33.60 23.34 -26.40
N GLU A 616 -33.67 21.99 -26.47
CA GLU A 616 -32.63 21.06 -26.06
C GLU A 616 -32.24 21.19 -24.53
N LEU A 617 -33.13 21.72 -23.73
CA LEU A 617 -32.98 21.83 -22.26
C LEU A 617 -33.61 20.64 -21.50
N GLY A 618 -34.49 19.85 -22.21
CA GLY A 618 -35.14 18.68 -21.62
C GLY A 618 -34.29 17.42 -21.71
N GLY A 619 -33.91 16.86 -20.59
CA GLY A 619 -33.17 15.58 -20.53
C GLY A 619 -34.04 14.37 -20.91
N PRO A 620 -33.42 13.17 -21.07
CA PRO A 620 -34.11 11.96 -21.54
C PRO A 620 -35.28 11.51 -20.65
N ILE A 621 -35.14 11.64 -19.33
CA ILE A 621 -36.20 11.24 -18.36
C ILE A 621 -37.37 12.23 -18.42
N HIS A 622 -37.10 13.55 -18.52
CA HIS A 622 -38.13 14.56 -18.73
C HIS A 622 -38.86 14.34 -20.03
N THR A 623 -38.16 14.12 -21.16
CA THR A 623 -38.75 13.80 -22.48
C THR A 623 -39.69 12.59 -22.38
N LYS A 624 -39.27 11.51 -21.68
CA LYS A 624 -40.12 10.34 -21.46
C LYS A 624 -41.37 10.68 -20.64
N ALA A 625 -41.25 11.51 -19.60
CA ALA A 625 -42.40 11.94 -18.80
C ALA A 625 -43.43 12.72 -19.63
N MET A 626 -42.96 13.62 -20.51
CA MET A 626 -43.81 14.33 -21.47
C MET A 626 -44.53 13.42 -22.45
N MET A 627 -43.87 12.37 -22.94
CA MET A 627 -44.51 11.35 -23.79
C MET A 627 -45.62 10.60 -23.04
N ILE A 628 -45.41 10.27 -21.76
CA ILE A 628 -46.41 9.66 -20.88
C ILE A 628 -47.59 10.59 -20.69
N LEU A 629 -47.36 11.88 -20.41
CA LEU A 629 -48.39 12.90 -20.27
C LEU A 629 -49.23 13.02 -21.54
N LYS A 630 -48.61 13.14 -22.70
CA LYS A 630 -49.31 13.17 -24.03
C LYS A 630 -50.16 11.93 -24.25
N SER A 631 -49.62 10.75 -23.94
CA SER A 631 -50.33 9.49 -24.08
C SER A 631 -51.52 9.39 -23.12
N TYR A 632 -51.39 9.84 -21.89
CA TYR A 632 -52.46 9.89 -20.90
C TYR A 632 -53.59 10.80 -21.37
N LEU A 633 -53.33 12.00 -21.87
CA LEU A 633 -54.30 12.92 -22.38
C LEU A 633 -55.02 12.36 -23.64
N THR A 634 -54.31 11.74 -24.53
CA THR A 634 -54.88 11.05 -25.70
C THR A 634 -55.86 9.96 -25.24
N ASN A 635 -55.48 9.17 -24.24
CA ASN A 635 -56.40 8.16 -23.68
C ASN A 635 -57.61 8.76 -22.96
N LEU A 636 -57.46 9.94 -22.35
CA LEU A 636 -58.55 10.59 -21.60
C LEU A 636 -59.53 11.28 -22.54
N PHE A 637 -59.05 12.01 -23.56
CA PHE A 637 -59.86 12.91 -24.38
C PHE A 637 -60.05 12.50 -25.85
N ALA A 638 -59.20 11.66 -26.39
CA ALA A 638 -59.17 11.34 -27.80
C ALA A 638 -59.68 9.92 -28.18
N ARG A 639 -60.46 9.26 -27.30
CA ARG A 639 -60.97 7.89 -27.55
C ARG A 639 -61.96 7.80 -28.69
N THR A 640 -62.79 8.78 -28.89
CA THR A 640 -63.89 8.77 -29.83
C THR A 640 -63.81 9.87 -30.89
N LYS A 641 -63.06 10.91 -30.64
CA LYS A 641 -62.83 12.05 -31.53
C LYS A 641 -61.36 12.48 -31.45
N PRO A 642 -60.76 12.98 -32.53
CA PRO A 642 -59.42 13.49 -32.47
C PRO A 642 -59.34 14.71 -31.53
N LEU A 643 -58.24 14.80 -30.74
CA LEU A 643 -57.96 15.93 -29.94
C LEU A 643 -57.33 17.02 -30.81
N VAL A 644 -58.13 18.06 -31.14
CA VAL A 644 -57.72 19.24 -31.90
C VAL A 644 -57.22 20.28 -30.93
N LEU A 645 -55.91 20.23 -30.66
CA LEU A 645 -55.23 21.05 -29.63
C LEU A 645 -53.83 21.44 -30.14
N SER A 646 -53.52 22.72 -30.01
CA SER A 646 -52.14 23.23 -30.01
C SER A 646 -51.91 23.89 -28.64
N GLY A 647 -50.91 23.43 -27.95
CA GLY A 647 -50.54 23.96 -26.65
C GLY A 647 -49.02 23.95 -26.46
N SER A 648 -48.52 24.95 -25.76
CA SER A 648 -47.10 25.00 -25.36
C SER A 648 -47.02 24.97 -23.82
N LEU A 649 -46.07 24.19 -23.35
CA LEU A 649 -45.77 24.01 -21.96
C LEU A 649 -44.29 24.30 -21.71
N TYR A 650 -43.98 25.09 -20.67
CA TYR A 650 -42.62 25.53 -20.36
C TYR A 650 -42.44 25.94 -18.93
N PHE A 651 -41.19 25.92 -18.49
CA PHE A 651 -40.75 26.43 -17.18
C PHE A 651 -40.32 27.88 -17.34
N GLU A 652 -41.03 28.80 -16.71
CA GLU A 652 -40.68 30.20 -16.76
C GLU A 652 -39.30 30.43 -16.12
N GLN A 653 -38.46 31.21 -16.77
CA GLN A 653 -37.13 31.59 -16.26
C GLN A 653 -36.21 30.39 -15.85
N SER A 654 -36.40 29.23 -16.50
CA SER A 654 -35.46 28.10 -16.38
C SER A 654 -34.47 28.18 -17.52
N TYR A 655 -33.19 28.44 -17.20
CA TYR A 655 -32.09 28.50 -18.18
C TYR A 655 -31.13 27.34 -18.04
N ALA A 656 -31.36 26.48 -17.06
CA ALA A 656 -30.64 25.23 -16.88
C ALA A 656 -31.45 24.04 -17.39
N GLY A 657 -30.76 22.93 -17.72
CA GLY A 657 -31.43 21.71 -18.16
C GLY A 657 -32.41 21.17 -17.11
N VAL A 658 -33.59 20.73 -17.57
CA VAL A 658 -34.62 20.08 -16.74
C VAL A 658 -34.48 18.57 -16.90
N GLU A 659 -34.22 17.85 -15.82
CA GLU A 659 -34.11 16.39 -15.83
C GLU A 659 -35.06 15.77 -14.79
N GLY A 660 -35.52 14.56 -15.07
CA GLY A 660 -36.45 13.84 -14.20
C GLY A 660 -37.92 13.93 -14.63
N ASP A 661 -38.74 13.07 -14.05
CA ASP A 661 -40.18 12.94 -14.33
C ASP A 661 -41.07 13.63 -13.28
N SER A 662 -40.46 14.19 -12.25
CA SER A 662 -41.15 14.69 -11.04
C SER A 662 -41.99 15.95 -11.26
N ALA A 663 -41.84 16.65 -12.38
CA ALA A 663 -42.63 17.80 -12.76
C ALA A 663 -43.91 17.45 -13.52
N SER A 664 -44.00 16.21 -14.07
CA SER A 664 -45.12 15.83 -15.00
C SER A 664 -46.51 15.93 -14.40
N GLY A 665 -46.61 15.77 -13.07
CA GLY A 665 -47.88 16.03 -12.38
C GLY A 665 -48.27 17.52 -12.35
N ALA A 666 -47.29 18.43 -12.12
CA ALA A 666 -47.47 19.86 -12.17
C ALA A 666 -47.81 20.34 -13.62
N GLU A 667 -47.09 19.83 -14.61
CA GLU A 667 -47.31 20.07 -16.03
C GLU A 667 -48.75 19.66 -16.46
N LEU A 668 -49.20 18.48 -16.01
CA LEU A 668 -50.58 18.05 -16.21
C LEU A 668 -51.60 19.04 -15.60
N VAL A 669 -51.38 19.51 -14.40
CA VAL A 669 -52.27 20.48 -13.72
C VAL A 669 -52.31 21.80 -14.49
N ALA A 670 -51.16 22.33 -14.93
CA ALA A 670 -51.09 23.54 -15.76
C ALA A 670 -51.85 23.37 -17.05
N LEU A 671 -51.68 22.26 -17.75
CA LEU A 671 -52.34 21.99 -18.99
C LEU A 671 -53.86 21.80 -18.84
N VAL A 672 -54.34 21.05 -17.85
CA VAL A 672 -55.78 20.85 -17.60
C VAL A 672 -56.40 22.16 -17.13
N SER A 673 -55.71 22.97 -16.34
CA SER A 673 -56.16 24.33 -15.97
C SER A 673 -56.37 25.21 -17.21
N ALA A 674 -55.42 25.24 -18.13
CA ALA A 674 -55.51 26.00 -19.36
C ALA A 674 -56.62 25.47 -20.28
N LEU A 675 -56.81 24.17 -20.41
CA LEU A 675 -57.86 23.55 -21.23
C LEU A 675 -59.26 23.81 -20.67
N ALA A 676 -59.41 23.83 -19.37
CA ALA A 676 -60.68 23.98 -18.71
C ALA A 676 -61.03 25.46 -18.35
N ASP A 677 -60.11 26.38 -18.55
CA ASP A 677 -60.17 27.77 -18.11
C ASP A 677 -60.46 27.88 -16.60
N VAL A 678 -59.86 26.98 -15.79
CA VAL A 678 -60.07 26.92 -14.31
C VAL A 678 -58.78 27.36 -13.63
N PRO A 679 -58.84 28.40 -12.80
CA PRO A 679 -57.68 28.92 -12.12
C PRO A 679 -57.14 27.96 -11.02
N VAL A 680 -55.83 27.85 -10.94
CA VAL A 680 -55.10 27.08 -9.94
C VAL A 680 -54.59 28.02 -8.85
N ARG A 681 -54.62 27.60 -7.60
CA ARG A 681 -54.07 28.33 -6.43
C ARG A 681 -52.54 28.33 -6.52
N LEU A 682 -51.93 29.49 -6.38
CA LEU A 682 -50.47 29.67 -6.47
C LEU A 682 -49.78 29.71 -5.10
N ASP A 683 -50.53 29.63 -4.00
CA ASP A 683 -50.03 29.37 -2.64
C ASP A 683 -49.72 27.90 -2.42
N LEU A 684 -49.90 27.05 -3.46
CA LEU A 684 -49.59 25.64 -3.49
C LEU A 684 -48.46 25.37 -4.53
N ALA A 685 -47.64 24.38 -4.26
CA ALA A 685 -46.70 23.83 -5.20
C ALA A 685 -46.95 22.32 -5.41
N PHE A 686 -46.62 21.81 -6.57
CA PHE A 686 -46.87 20.43 -6.92
C PHE A 686 -45.57 19.71 -7.33
N THR A 687 -45.38 18.51 -6.82
CA THR A 687 -44.34 17.58 -7.31
C THR A 687 -44.88 16.16 -7.28
N GLY A 688 -44.58 15.40 -8.32
CA GLY A 688 -45.01 14.01 -8.48
C GLY A 688 -44.92 13.55 -9.93
N ALA A 689 -44.51 12.32 -10.16
CA ALA A 689 -44.41 11.75 -11.48
C ALA A 689 -45.79 11.19 -11.93
N LEU A 690 -46.17 11.44 -13.16
CA LEU A 690 -47.42 10.95 -13.74
C LEU A 690 -47.22 9.53 -14.32
N SER A 691 -48.04 8.59 -13.88
CA SER A 691 -48.13 7.27 -14.53
C SER A 691 -48.98 7.30 -15.78
N HIS A 692 -48.84 6.36 -16.69
CA HIS A 692 -49.65 6.17 -17.85
C HIS A 692 -51.16 5.97 -17.55
N ALA A 693 -51.49 5.48 -16.33
CA ALA A 693 -52.85 5.33 -15.83
C ALA A 693 -53.41 6.56 -15.13
N GLY A 694 -52.67 7.65 -15.07
CA GLY A 694 -53.09 8.89 -14.39
C GLY A 694 -52.87 8.92 -12.85
N GLN A 695 -52.06 8.00 -12.35
CA GLN A 695 -51.70 8.00 -10.93
C GLN A 695 -50.46 8.85 -10.70
N ILE A 696 -50.40 9.56 -9.59
CA ILE A 696 -49.19 10.26 -9.18
C ILE A 696 -48.31 9.30 -8.40
N LEU A 697 -47.08 9.15 -8.87
CA LEU A 697 -46.04 8.28 -8.33
C LEU A 697 -45.12 9.07 -7.37
N PRO A 698 -44.52 8.39 -6.37
CA PRO A 698 -43.53 9.00 -5.48
C PRO A 698 -42.28 9.43 -6.24
N VAL A 699 -41.65 10.51 -5.80
CA VAL A 699 -40.44 11.12 -6.37
C VAL A 699 -39.39 11.32 -5.30
N GLY A 700 -38.12 11.48 -5.73
CA GLY A 700 -37.00 11.78 -4.83
C GLY A 700 -36.90 13.25 -4.44
N GLY A 701 -36.08 13.54 -3.42
CA GLY A 701 -35.75 14.90 -3.01
C GLY A 701 -36.93 15.67 -2.40
N VAL A 702 -38.00 14.99 -1.93
CA VAL A 702 -39.22 15.62 -1.44
C VAL A 702 -38.94 16.55 -0.24
N THR A 703 -38.03 16.14 0.64
CA THR A 703 -37.63 16.97 1.81
C THR A 703 -37.08 18.31 1.35
N ARG A 704 -36.16 18.31 0.39
CA ARG A 704 -35.52 19.53 -0.14
C ARG A 704 -36.54 20.39 -0.89
N LYS A 705 -37.38 19.77 -1.71
CA LYS A 705 -38.45 20.45 -2.46
C LYS A 705 -39.40 21.20 -1.53
N VAL A 706 -39.87 20.55 -0.48
CA VAL A 706 -40.76 21.16 0.52
C VAL A 706 -40.07 22.28 1.30
N GLU A 707 -38.81 22.04 1.72
CA GLU A 707 -38.04 23.05 2.44
C GLU A 707 -37.76 24.30 1.59
N GLY A 708 -37.45 24.12 0.30
CA GLY A 708 -37.19 25.22 -0.63
C GLY A 708 -38.45 26.10 -0.83
N PHE A 709 -39.59 25.47 -1.13
CA PHE A 709 -40.85 26.23 -1.27
C PHE A 709 -41.27 26.90 0.04
N TYR A 710 -41.12 26.22 1.17
CA TYR A 710 -41.39 26.79 2.49
C TYR A 710 -40.55 28.05 2.76
N LYS A 711 -39.25 28.02 2.42
CA LYS A 711 -38.36 29.18 2.61
C LYS A 711 -38.83 30.38 1.80
N VAL A 712 -39.22 30.19 0.52
CA VAL A 712 -39.75 31.26 -0.33
C VAL A 712 -41.06 31.80 0.23
N CYS A 713 -41.99 30.95 0.62
CA CYS A 713 -43.26 31.35 1.25
C CYS A 713 -43.03 32.14 2.55
N ALA A 714 -42.13 31.68 3.41
CA ALA A 714 -41.80 32.34 4.68
C ALA A 714 -41.19 33.73 4.46
N ARG A 715 -40.31 33.90 3.47
CA ARG A 715 -39.74 35.19 3.08
C ARG A 715 -40.81 36.17 2.53
N HIS A 716 -41.82 35.63 1.84
CA HIS A 716 -42.98 36.44 1.40
C HIS A 716 -44.03 36.66 2.49
N GLY A 717 -43.72 36.31 3.75
CA GLY A 717 -44.60 36.59 4.91
C GLY A 717 -45.80 35.63 5.08
N LEU A 718 -45.81 34.49 4.38
CA LEU A 718 -46.83 33.46 4.52
C LEU A 718 -46.61 32.62 5.78
N THR A 719 -47.65 32.36 6.54
CA THR A 719 -47.59 31.60 7.79
C THR A 719 -47.79 30.08 7.59
N GLY A 720 -48.19 29.64 6.39
CA GLY A 720 -48.54 28.25 6.10
C GLY A 720 -49.89 27.79 6.64
N THR A 721 -50.76 28.73 6.98
CA THR A 721 -52.13 28.49 7.47
C THR A 721 -53.15 28.66 6.36
#